data_55d50a2f6e8c6520ab45c8c1636c0ef6
#
_entry.id   55d50a2f6e8c6520ab45c8c1636c0ef6
#
_cell.length_a   1.000
_cell.length_b   1.000
_cell.length_c   1.000
_cell.angle_alpha   90.00
_cell.angle_beta   90.00
_cell.angle_gamma   90.00
#
_symmetry.space_group_name_H-M   'P 1'
#
loop_
_entity.id
_entity.type
_entity.pdbx_description
1 polymer ?
#
loop_
_entity_poly.entity_id
_entity_poly.type
_entity_poly.pdbx_seq_one_letter_code
_entity_poly.pdbx_strand_id
1 'polypeptide(L)'
;MMVSAIEAAERLDLKTITSGGFAASYVTGINPLEGSDLYASISSNGKQIISYSFKSGKQVQVIFDIDEAKAPFESIDGYVISPDGKQLLVATKRKAVYRRSYKAEFYIYNIGSKQLTKLSEGEDQQVATWSPDSKHVAFVKGNNLYVTDGKTEKQITSDGKFNEIINGIPDWVYEEEFAFNKAFAWNADGTAIGWIRFDESQVKQYSLQMFEGDKPRRTEYHEYPGEYSYKYPKAGQDNSKVSLWSYDMKSGKTLQLNVPLDADGYYPRIKTSPDANSLIVYTMNRHQDDMRLYSVNPFTGSSKMLIRENVKKYVKEEVVEQSIVGKKTILLPSDRDGYMHLYLYDLNGKLIRQVEKGDYDVTDIYGMDEKTGDVYFQAAMLNPHDRQVYVAHKNGKVERLTDKEGSNSAYFSGDYRYFVNTWSSYSHPQVFTVCNSKGKVIKTLEDNKELLEKTQQYNWGKRETFTFTTSEGVKLDGWMVKPLDFDANKKYPVILFQYSGPGNQQVLNAWNTGSMGQGGAFDYYLAQEGFIVVCVDGRGTGGRGADFEKCTYLRLGDLESKDQVETAIYMSTLPYVDKDNIGIWGWSFGGFNTLMSMSEGRPVFKAGVAVAPPTSWRFYDTIYTERYMRTPQENEDGYKVNPIERVDNLHGALLLCHGVADDNVHPQNAFEYAEALVQSDKDFKENLYTNRNHSIFGGNTRNHLLRQITTWFKEHLK
;
A
#
# COMPACT_ATOMS: atom_id res chain seq x y z
N MET A 1 -32.85 17.89 43.82
CA MET A 1 -32.44 18.10 42.42
C MET A 1 -30.91 18.04 42.41
N MET A 2 -30.37 16.90 42.04
CA MET A 2 -28.93 16.81 41.74
C MET A 2 -28.76 17.30 40.28
N VAL A 3 -28.20 18.47 40.13
CA VAL A 3 -27.69 18.95 38.86
C VAL A 3 -26.38 18.17 38.66
N SER A 4 -26.40 17.14 37.82
CA SER A 4 -25.18 16.53 37.35
C SER A 4 -24.41 17.61 36.58
N ALA A 5 -23.29 18.03 37.12
CA ALA A 5 -22.32 18.82 36.36
C ALA A 5 -21.97 17.98 35.13
N ILE A 6 -22.33 18.46 33.94
CA ILE A 6 -21.80 17.93 32.69
C ILE A 6 -20.30 18.26 32.75
N GLU A 7 -19.46 17.27 33.05
CA GLU A 7 -18.01 17.45 32.93
C GLU A 7 -17.72 17.93 31.50
N ALA A 8 -17.00 19.05 31.39
CA ALA A 8 -16.59 19.55 30.09
C ALA A 8 -15.69 18.50 29.40
N ALA A 9 -15.99 18.18 28.15
CA ALA A 9 -15.21 17.21 27.39
C ALA A 9 -13.71 17.62 27.37
N GLU A 10 -12.84 16.62 27.50
CA GLU A 10 -11.39 16.83 27.45
C GLU A 10 -10.94 17.36 26.08
N ARG A 11 -9.93 18.22 26.09
CA ARG A 11 -9.34 18.72 24.85
C ARG A 11 -8.39 17.66 24.27
N LEU A 12 -8.45 17.49 22.96
CA LEU A 12 -7.45 16.72 22.21
C LEU A 12 -6.09 17.42 22.30
N ASP A 13 -5.02 16.65 22.41
CA ASP A 13 -3.65 17.12 22.36
C ASP A 13 -2.77 16.30 21.40
N LEU A 14 -1.76 16.97 20.83
CA LEU A 14 -0.90 16.34 19.82
C LEU A 14 -0.03 15.22 20.37
N LYS A 15 0.37 15.26 21.62
CA LYS A 15 1.20 14.22 22.24
C LYS A 15 0.43 12.92 22.35
N THR A 16 -0.81 12.97 22.81
CA THR A 16 -1.71 11.81 22.85
C THR A 16 -1.96 11.25 21.45
N ILE A 17 -2.24 12.10 20.45
CA ILE A 17 -2.46 11.69 19.07
C ILE A 17 -1.20 10.99 18.52
N THR A 18 -0.03 11.60 18.66
CA THR A 18 1.20 11.08 18.05
C THR A 18 1.81 9.88 18.78
N SER A 19 1.38 9.61 20.01
CA SER A 19 1.70 8.37 20.73
C SER A 19 0.74 7.21 20.44
N GLY A 20 -0.24 7.40 19.55
CA GLY A 20 -1.23 6.36 19.20
C GLY A 20 -2.39 6.25 20.19
N GLY A 21 -2.66 7.32 20.98
CA GLY A 21 -3.66 7.31 22.04
C GLY A 21 -5.10 7.01 21.58
N PHE A 22 -5.38 7.14 20.30
CA PHE A 22 -6.67 6.81 19.67
C PHE A 22 -6.54 5.71 18.60
N ALA A 23 -5.49 4.91 18.65
CA ALA A 23 -5.33 3.76 17.77
C ALA A 23 -6.32 2.66 18.16
N ALA A 24 -6.99 2.07 17.18
CA ALA A 24 -7.87 0.94 17.39
C ALA A 24 -7.08 -0.34 17.66
N SER A 25 -7.66 -1.26 18.42
CA SER A 25 -7.19 -2.63 18.52
C SER A 25 -7.51 -3.40 17.25
N TYR A 26 -6.59 -4.25 16.82
CA TYR A 26 -6.73 -5.07 15.62
C TYR A 26 -6.65 -6.56 15.93
N VAL A 27 -7.50 -7.32 15.28
CA VAL A 27 -7.33 -8.77 15.17
C VAL A 27 -6.41 -9.02 13.98
N THR A 28 -5.16 -9.35 14.26
CA THR A 28 -4.12 -9.55 13.25
C THR A 28 -3.65 -11.00 13.21
N GLY A 29 -2.88 -11.35 12.16
CA GLY A 29 -2.24 -12.67 12.07
C GLY A 29 -3.21 -13.82 11.81
N ILE A 30 -4.37 -13.55 11.23
CA ILE A 30 -5.29 -14.61 10.78
C ILE A 30 -4.71 -15.22 9.52
N ASN A 31 -4.07 -16.39 9.65
CA ASN A 31 -3.55 -17.16 8.52
C ASN A 31 -4.42 -18.41 8.32
N PRO A 32 -5.36 -18.42 7.36
CA PRO A 32 -6.24 -19.56 7.12
C PRO A 32 -5.45 -20.81 6.75
N LEU A 33 -5.86 -21.95 7.30
CA LEU A 33 -5.30 -23.26 6.94
C LEU A 33 -6.06 -23.83 5.75
N GLU A 34 -5.34 -24.19 4.68
CA GLU A 34 -5.93 -24.63 3.41
C GLU A 34 -6.94 -25.76 3.62
N GLY A 35 -8.10 -25.65 2.98
CA GLY A 35 -9.16 -26.65 2.99
C GLY A 35 -9.86 -26.90 4.31
N SER A 36 -9.66 -26.03 5.32
CA SER A 36 -10.23 -26.16 6.66
C SER A 36 -10.93 -24.88 7.14
N ASP A 37 -11.66 -24.99 8.27
CA ASP A 37 -12.22 -23.85 9.00
C ASP A 37 -11.31 -23.40 10.16
N LEU A 38 -10.02 -23.67 10.05
CA LEU A 38 -9.04 -23.26 11.05
C LEU A 38 -8.16 -22.12 10.50
N TYR A 39 -7.61 -21.35 11.42
CA TYR A 39 -6.51 -20.41 11.14
C TYR A 39 -5.43 -20.54 12.20
N ALA A 40 -4.22 -20.18 11.85
CA ALA A 40 -3.12 -20.09 12.79
C ALA A 40 -2.76 -18.62 13.04
N SER A 41 -2.26 -18.32 14.23
CA SER A 41 -1.82 -16.99 14.64
C SER A 41 -0.67 -17.07 15.64
N ILE A 42 0.17 -16.05 15.67
CA ILE A 42 1.19 -15.87 16.72
C ILE A 42 0.48 -15.34 17.98
N SER A 43 0.82 -15.90 19.14
CA SER A 43 0.31 -15.45 20.44
C SER A 43 0.71 -14.00 20.74
N SER A 44 -0.05 -13.31 21.59
CA SER A 44 0.19 -11.90 21.94
C SER A 44 1.57 -11.64 22.57
N ASN A 45 2.15 -12.63 23.24
CA ASN A 45 3.49 -12.55 23.79
C ASN A 45 4.61 -12.92 22.79
N GLY A 46 4.25 -13.25 21.55
CA GLY A 46 5.20 -13.61 20.48
C GLY A 46 5.88 -14.99 20.64
N LYS A 47 5.42 -15.84 21.57
CA LYS A 47 6.13 -17.09 21.92
C LYS A 47 5.55 -18.35 21.31
N GLN A 48 4.30 -18.31 20.86
CA GLN A 48 3.60 -19.50 20.36
C GLN A 48 2.97 -19.25 19.00
N ILE A 49 2.84 -20.31 18.20
CA ILE A 49 1.96 -20.37 17.02
C ILE A 49 0.80 -21.30 17.38
N ILE A 50 -0.41 -20.76 17.32
CA ILE A 50 -1.60 -21.44 17.82
C ILE A 50 -2.64 -21.51 16.71
N SER A 51 -3.28 -22.66 16.54
CA SER A 51 -4.45 -22.78 15.66
C SER A 51 -5.74 -22.55 16.41
N TYR A 52 -6.68 -21.90 15.71
CA TYR A 52 -8.01 -21.53 16.21
C TYR A 52 -9.08 -21.96 15.21
N SER A 53 -10.27 -22.26 15.70
CA SER A 53 -11.42 -22.49 14.83
C SER A 53 -12.10 -21.16 14.51
N PHE A 54 -12.32 -20.87 13.22
CA PHE A 54 -13.15 -19.74 12.80
C PHE A 54 -14.54 -19.79 13.46
N LYS A 55 -15.19 -20.97 13.43
CA LYS A 55 -16.55 -21.16 13.95
C LYS A 55 -16.68 -20.81 15.43
N SER A 56 -15.77 -21.29 16.27
CA SER A 56 -15.90 -21.15 17.73
C SER A 56 -15.03 -20.01 18.30
N GLY A 57 -14.03 -19.55 17.56
CA GLY A 57 -12.97 -18.64 18.03
C GLY A 57 -12.13 -19.25 19.16
N LYS A 58 -12.22 -20.57 19.39
CA LYS A 58 -11.46 -21.26 20.43
C LYS A 58 -10.16 -21.78 19.87
N GLN A 59 -9.14 -21.80 20.73
CA GLN A 59 -7.88 -22.49 20.50
C GLN A 59 -8.17 -23.98 20.26
N VAL A 60 -7.49 -24.53 19.24
CA VAL A 60 -7.55 -25.95 18.88
C VAL A 60 -6.25 -26.63 19.29
N GLN A 61 -5.09 -26.06 18.91
CA GLN A 61 -3.79 -26.68 19.14
C GLN A 61 -2.70 -25.60 19.24
N VAL A 62 -1.69 -25.83 20.11
CA VAL A 62 -0.39 -25.15 20.02
C VAL A 62 0.44 -25.90 18.98
N ILE A 63 0.77 -25.24 17.87
CA ILE A 63 1.55 -25.82 16.78
C ILE A 63 3.04 -25.71 17.07
N PHE A 64 3.46 -24.60 17.67
CA PHE A 64 4.85 -24.32 18.04
C PHE A 64 4.90 -23.51 19.34
N ASP A 65 5.88 -23.82 20.18
CA ASP A 65 6.18 -23.11 21.41
C ASP A 65 7.70 -22.96 21.56
N ILE A 66 8.17 -21.73 21.75
CA ILE A 66 9.60 -21.40 21.87
C ILE A 66 10.26 -22.18 23.02
N ASP A 67 9.59 -22.21 24.18
CA ASP A 67 10.15 -22.81 25.39
C ASP A 67 10.18 -24.36 25.29
N GLU A 68 9.12 -24.95 24.70
CA GLU A 68 9.05 -26.41 24.46
C GLU A 68 10.09 -26.85 23.42
N ALA A 69 10.25 -26.08 22.33
CA ALA A 69 11.22 -26.35 21.28
C ALA A 69 12.66 -26.02 21.69
N LYS A 70 12.88 -25.42 22.87
CA LYS A 70 14.18 -24.89 23.32
C LYS A 70 14.84 -24.01 22.27
N ALA A 71 14.05 -23.13 21.65
CA ALA A 71 14.49 -22.28 20.54
C ALA A 71 15.57 -21.29 21.00
N PRO A 72 16.58 -21.01 20.16
CA PRO A 72 17.66 -20.07 20.50
C PRO A 72 17.27 -18.58 20.23
N PHE A 73 15.98 -18.26 20.32
CA PHE A 73 15.42 -16.92 20.11
C PHE A 73 14.26 -16.67 21.08
N GLU A 74 13.92 -15.38 21.28
CA GLU A 74 12.96 -14.97 22.30
C GLU A 74 11.57 -14.66 21.74
N SER A 75 11.45 -14.41 20.44
CA SER A 75 10.19 -14.06 19.78
C SER A 75 10.09 -14.59 18.35
N ILE A 76 8.87 -14.82 17.92
CA ILE A 76 8.49 -15.21 16.56
C ILE A 76 8.06 -13.95 15.83
N ASP A 77 8.74 -13.63 14.72
CA ASP A 77 8.41 -12.48 13.86
C ASP A 77 7.54 -12.87 12.64
N GLY A 78 7.46 -14.17 12.36
CA GLY A 78 6.67 -14.71 11.25
C GLY A 78 6.80 -16.23 11.14
N TYR A 79 5.90 -16.84 10.38
CA TYR A 79 5.96 -18.27 10.10
C TYR A 79 5.27 -18.62 8.80
N VAL A 80 5.65 -19.76 8.24
CA VAL A 80 5.00 -20.38 7.07
C VAL A 80 4.86 -21.88 7.33
N ILE A 81 3.63 -22.40 7.22
CA ILE A 81 3.36 -23.84 7.33
C ILE A 81 3.71 -24.52 6.01
N SER A 82 4.34 -25.69 6.06
CA SER A 82 4.60 -26.49 4.85
C SER A 82 3.29 -26.92 4.18
N PRO A 83 3.24 -27.10 2.86
CA PRO A 83 2.03 -27.51 2.15
C PRO A 83 1.40 -28.81 2.68
N ASP A 84 2.20 -29.76 3.19
CA ASP A 84 1.71 -30.99 3.81
C ASP A 84 1.28 -30.84 5.28
N GLY A 85 1.42 -29.64 5.86
CA GLY A 85 1.03 -29.32 7.23
C GLY A 85 1.93 -29.92 8.33
N LYS A 86 3.08 -30.50 7.99
CA LYS A 86 3.93 -31.23 8.96
C LYS A 86 5.11 -30.45 9.49
N GLN A 87 5.45 -29.33 8.85
CA GLN A 87 6.60 -28.52 9.18
C GLN A 87 6.24 -27.02 9.20
N LEU A 88 7.06 -26.23 9.88
CA LEU A 88 7.02 -24.78 9.90
C LEU A 88 8.36 -24.22 9.47
N LEU A 89 8.31 -23.11 8.72
CA LEU A 89 9.38 -22.12 8.71
C LEU A 89 9.05 -21.07 9.80
N VAL A 90 9.94 -20.84 10.71
CA VAL A 90 9.80 -19.81 11.76
C VAL A 90 10.84 -18.74 11.50
N ALA A 91 10.40 -17.49 11.38
CA ALA A 91 11.24 -16.30 11.22
C ALA A 91 11.41 -15.57 12.55
N THR A 92 12.63 -15.12 12.83
CA THR A 92 12.97 -14.34 14.02
C THR A 92 14.03 -13.27 13.69
N LYS A 93 14.22 -12.28 14.57
CA LYS A 93 15.19 -11.19 14.39
C LYS A 93 15.02 -10.42 13.09
N ARG A 94 13.77 -10.14 12.75
CA ARG A 94 13.41 -9.45 11.52
C ARG A 94 13.99 -8.03 11.46
N LYS A 95 14.65 -7.71 10.33
CA LYS A 95 15.21 -6.40 10.02
C LYS A 95 14.61 -5.93 8.69
N ALA A 96 13.86 -4.84 8.70
CA ALA A 96 13.31 -4.27 7.47
C ALA A 96 14.44 -3.84 6.52
N VAL A 97 14.24 -4.08 5.22
CA VAL A 97 15.14 -3.62 4.15
C VAL A 97 14.49 -2.44 3.43
N TYR A 98 13.35 -2.67 2.76
CA TYR A 98 12.53 -1.66 2.11
C TYR A 98 11.09 -1.74 2.65
N ARG A 99 10.13 -1.21 1.91
CA ARG A 99 8.73 -1.17 2.34
C ARG A 99 8.14 -2.56 2.65
N ARG A 100 8.48 -3.58 1.84
CA ARG A 100 7.92 -4.93 1.91
C ARG A 100 8.94 -5.99 2.28
N SER A 101 10.20 -5.75 1.96
CA SER A 101 11.28 -6.72 2.19
C SER A 101 11.89 -6.61 3.58
N TYR A 102 12.35 -7.73 4.07
CA TYR A 102 13.09 -7.85 5.31
C TYR A 102 14.07 -9.02 5.25
N LYS A 103 15.09 -8.94 6.09
CA LYS A 103 16.00 -10.04 6.41
C LYS A 103 15.62 -10.62 7.77
N ALA A 104 15.79 -11.94 7.95
CA ALA A 104 15.53 -12.62 9.20
C ALA A 104 16.41 -13.88 9.33
N GLU A 105 16.56 -14.39 10.55
CA GLU A 105 16.98 -15.76 10.76
C GLU A 105 15.76 -16.67 10.61
N PHE A 106 15.89 -17.78 9.89
CA PHE A 106 14.82 -18.77 9.70
C PHE A 106 15.20 -20.10 10.28
N TYR A 107 14.20 -20.80 10.79
CA TYR A 107 14.31 -22.15 11.35
C TYR A 107 13.24 -23.04 10.74
N ILE A 108 13.60 -24.33 10.49
CA ILE A 108 12.67 -25.39 10.14
C ILE A 108 12.28 -26.12 11.42
N TYR A 109 10.99 -26.20 11.71
CA TYR A 109 10.45 -26.97 12.83
C TYR A 109 9.58 -28.11 12.33
N ASN A 110 9.92 -29.36 12.72
CA ASN A 110 9.10 -30.52 12.46
C ASN A 110 8.08 -30.70 13.59
N ILE A 111 6.79 -30.59 13.24
CA ILE A 111 5.69 -30.60 14.22
C ILE A 111 5.58 -31.95 14.94
N GLY A 112 5.81 -33.07 14.24
CA GLY A 112 5.71 -34.41 14.81
C GLY A 112 6.85 -34.79 15.73
N SER A 113 8.09 -34.52 15.32
CA SER A 113 9.30 -34.84 16.11
C SER A 113 9.72 -33.74 17.07
N LYS A 114 9.11 -32.55 16.98
CA LYS A 114 9.47 -31.34 17.75
C LYS A 114 10.92 -30.89 17.57
N GLN A 115 11.53 -31.26 16.46
CA GLN A 115 12.91 -30.90 16.14
C GLN A 115 12.94 -29.53 15.45
N LEU A 116 13.76 -28.62 15.96
CA LEU A 116 14.06 -27.31 15.40
C LEU A 116 15.46 -27.31 14.78
N THR A 117 15.59 -26.87 13.54
CA THR A 117 16.86 -26.78 12.81
C THR A 117 16.98 -25.41 12.15
N LYS A 118 18.14 -24.77 12.27
CA LYS A 118 18.40 -23.50 11.59
C LYS A 118 18.38 -23.70 10.07
N LEU A 119 17.75 -22.79 9.32
CA LEU A 119 17.61 -22.90 7.88
C LEU A 119 18.94 -22.78 7.14
N SER A 120 19.74 -21.79 7.52
CA SER A 120 21.04 -21.49 6.89
C SER A 120 21.97 -20.80 7.89
N GLU A 121 23.26 -21.03 7.73
CA GLU A 121 24.30 -20.32 8.47
C GLU A 121 24.78 -19.06 7.73
N GLY A 122 25.46 -18.16 8.45
CA GLY A 122 26.01 -16.93 7.92
C GLY A 122 25.01 -15.79 7.92
N GLU A 123 24.82 -15.16 6.76
CA GLU A 123 23.96 -13.99 6.62
C GLU A 123 22.47 -14.29 6.82
N ASP A 124 21.72 -13.30 7.30
CA ASP A 124 20.26 -13.35 7.38
C ASP A 124 19.63 -13.59 6.00
N GLN A 125 18.54 -14.33 5.98
CA GLN A 125 17.86 -14.76 4.75
C GLN A 125 16.64 -13.88 4.45
N GLN A 126 16.19 -13.94 3.19
CA GLN A 126 14.97 -13.32 2.70
C GLN A 126 14.09 -14.35 2.00
N VAL A 127 12.78 -14.15 2.06
CA VAL A 127 11.74 -14.84 1.28
C VAL A 127 11.77 -16.36 1.31
N ALA A 128 12.16 -16.96 2.46
CA ALA A 128 12.18 -18.40 2.62
C ALA A 128 10.81 -19.02 2.28
N THR A 129 10.79 -19.94 1.32
CA THR A 129 9.56 -20.47 0.70
C THR A 129 9.66 -21.98 0.51
N TRP A 130 8.67 -22.73 1.04
CA TRP A 130 8.55 -24.17 0.83
C TRP A 130 8.35 -24.51 -0.65
N SER A 131 8.94 -25.62 -1.08
CA SER A 131 8.53 -26.30 -2.32
C SER A 131 7.12 -26.89 -2.14
N PRO A 132 6.31 -27.01 -3.21
CA PRO A 132 4.96 -27.58 -3.11
C PRO A 132 4.92 -29.02 -2.58
N ASP A 133 5.97 -29.79 -2.76
CA ASP A 133 6.12 -31.15 -2.21
C ASP A 133 6.62 -31.20 -0.76
N SER A 134 6.83 -30.03 -0.13
CA SER A 134 7.30 -29.86 1.26
C SER A 134 8.69 -30.42 1.57
N LYS A 135 9.50 -30.73 0.53
CA LYS A 135 10.82 -31.34 0.75
C LYS A 135 11.96 -30.34 0.78
N HIS A 136 11.77 -29.17 0.20
CA HIS A 136 12.80 -28.15 0.06
C HIS A 136 12.30 -26.79 0.48
N VAL A 137 13.24 -25.93 0.85
CA VAL A 137 13.01 -24.48 1.08
C VAL A 137 13.96 -23.72 0.17
N ALA A 138 13.40 -22.80 -0.64
CA ALA A 138 14.19 -21.82 -1.37
C ALA A 138 14.24 -20.50 -0.60
N PHE A 139 15.36 -19.80 -0.65
CA PHE A 139 15.56 -18.50 0.00
C PHE A 139 16.67 -17.71 -0.69
N VAL A 140 16.73 -16.41 -0.40
CA VAL A 140 17.77 -15.52 -0.89
C VAL A 140 18.70 -15.11 0.26
N LYS A 141 19.99 -15.14 0.01
CA LYS A 141 21.05 -14.71 0.92
C LYS A 141 22.15 -14.02 0.11
N GLY A 142 22.56 -12.79 0.46
CA GLY A 142 23.58 -12.03 -0.27
C GLY A 142 23.24 -11.85 -1.76
N ASN A 143 21.98 -11.55 -2.11
CA ASN A 143 21.45 -11.44 -3.49
C ASN A 143 21.57 -12.71 -4.34
N ASN A 144 21.81 -13.86 -3.72
CA ASN A 144 21.86 -15.16 -4.38
C ASN A 144 20.76 -16.10 -3.91
N LEU A 145 20.27 -16.90 -4.84
CA LEU A 145 19.24 -17.92 -4.60
C LEU A 145 19.89 -19.21 -4.09
N TYR A 146 19.31 -19.76 -3.04
CA TYR A 146 19.69 -21.01 -2.38
C TYR A 146 18.49 -21.94 -2.23
N VAL A 147 18.76 -23.23 -2.13
CA VAL A 147 17.77 -24.26 -1.79
C VAL A 147 18.35 -25.18 -0.74
N THR A 148 17.53 -25.59 0.24
CA THR A 148 17.93 -26.60 1.24
C THR A 148 16.82 -27.63 1.46
N ASP A 149 17.20 -28.87 1.81
CA ASP A 149 16.32 -29.93 2.33
C ASP A 149 16.30 -29.98 3.88
N GLY A 150 16.89 -28.97 4.52
CA GLY A 150 17.08 -28.91 5.96
C GLY A 150 18.35 -29.64 6.47
N LYS A 151 19.10 -30.30 5.59
CA LYS A 151 20.38 -30.96 5.91
C LYS A 151 21.50 -30.47 5.01
N THR A 152 21.21 -30.30 3.74
CA THR A 152 22.17 -29.88 2.72
C THR A 152 21.69 -28.58 2.09
N GLU A 153 22.52 -27.55 2.15
CA GLU A 153 22.29 -26.29 1.46
C GLU A 153 22.97 -26.31 0.08
N LYS A 154 22.27 -25.86 -0.93
CA LYS A 154 22.77 -25.71 -2.28
C LYS A 154 22.63 -24.29 -2.75
N GLN A 155 23.73 -23.66 -3.14
CA GLN A 155 23.72 -22.38 -3.82
C GLN A 155 23.34 -22.57 -5.29
N ILE A 156 22.32 -21.87 -5.75
CA ILE A 156 21.82 -21.94 -7.13
C ILE A 156 22.47 -20.88 -8.02
N THR A 157 22.63 -19.66 -7.50
CA THR A 157 23.27 -18.54 -8.17
C THR A 157 24.48 -18.05 -7.39
N SER A 158 25.48 -17.50 -8.06
CA SER A 158 26.73 -17.05 -7.40
C SER A 158 27.22 -15.67 -7.86
N ASP A 159 26.45 -14.98 -8.70
CA ASP A 159 26.79 -13.68 -9.25
C ASP A 159 26.11 -12.51 -8.52
N GLY A 160 25.33 -12.80 -7.49
CA GLY A 160 24.65 -11.80 -6.66
C GLY A 160 25.64 -10.84 -6.00
N LYS A 161 25.40 -9.53 -6.14
CA LYS A 161 26.23 -8.48 -5.57
C LYS A 161 25.40 -7.22 -5.36
N PHE A 162 25.55 -6.60 -4.20
CA PHE A 162 24.83 -5.37 -3.85
C PHE A 162 25.08 -4.24 -4.89
N ASN A 163 24.01 -3.56 -5.30
CA ASN A 163 24.02 -2.52 -6.33
C ASN A 163 24.51 -2.98 -7.72
N GLU A 164 24.54 -4.27 -7.99
CA GLU A 164 24.93 -4.81 -9.30
C GLU A 164 23.97 -5.93 -9.76
N ILE A 165 23.93 -7.06 -9.07
CA ILE A 165 23.15 -8.24 -9.48
C ILE A 165 22.29 -8.75 -8.35
N ILE A 166 21.01 -9.00 -8.65
CA ILE A 166 20.05 -9.54 -7.70
C ILE A 166 19.36 -10.77 -8.32
N ASN A 167 19.30 -11.87 -7.57
CA ASN A 167 18.62 -13.09 -7.98
C ASN A 167 17.50 -13.43 -7.01
N GLY A 168 16.27 -13.59 -7.51
CA GLY A 168 15.15 -14.14 -6.77
C GLY A 168 14.42 -13.18 -5.82
N ILE A 169 14.88 -11.94 -5.69
CA ILE A 169 14.18 -10.81 -5.07
C ILE A 169 14.21 -9.62 -6.02
N PRO A 170 13.23 -8.70 -5.95
CA PRO A 170 13.22 -7.53 -6.84
C PRO A 170 14.27 -6.49 -6.43
N ASP A 171 14.62 -5.60 -7.38
CA ASP A 171 15.29 -4.35 -7.08
C ASP A 171 14.33 -3.37 -6.37
N TRP A 172 14.86 -2.20 -5.97
CA TRP A 172 14.09 -1.21 -5.20
C TRP A 172 12.80 -0.79 -5.93
N VAL A 173 12.89 -0.43 -7.22
CA VAL A 173 11.74 0.12 -7.95
C VAL A 173 10.67 -0.92 -8.25
N TYR A 174 11.04 -2.17 -8.51
CA TYR A 174 10.08 -3.27 -8.66
C TYR A 174 9.37 -3.61 -7.35
N GLU A 175 10.10 -3.60 -6.21
CA GLU A 175 9.48 -3.82 -4.91
C GLU A 175 8.47 -2.73 -4.58
N GLU A 176 8.84 -1.48 -4.79
CA GLU A 176 8.01 -0.32 -4.47
C GLU A 176 6.77 -0.27 -5.37
N GLU A 177 6.93 -0.41 -6.69
CA GLU A 177 5.92 -0.04 -7.67
C GLU A 177 5.17 -1.21 -8.33
N PHE A 178 5.65 -2.45 -8.16
CA PHE A 178 4.91 -3.67 -8.49
C PHE A 178 4.52 -4.50 -7.26
N ALA A 179 4.70 -3.96 -6.06
CA ALA A 179 4.16 -4.48 -4.80
C ALA A 179 4.52 -5.94 -4.48
N PHE A 180 5.79 -6.35 -4.67
CA PHE A 180 6.26 -7.68 -4.29
C PHE A 180 7.69 -7.70 -3.78
N ASN A 181 8.05 -8.73 -3.02
CA ASN A 181 9.39 -8.89 -2.45
C ASN A 181 10.03 -10.25 -2.78
N LYS A 182 9.32 -11.11 -3.54
CA LYS A 182 9.80 -12.42 -3.95
C LYS A 182 9.72 -12.57 -5.47
N ALA A 183 10.86 -12.75 -6.12
CA ALA A 183 10.99 -12.83 -7.56
C ALA A 183 11.40 -14.24 -8.03
N PHE A 184 10.92 -15.30 -7.35
CA PHE A 184 11.05 -16.68 -7.77
C PHE A 184 9.77 -17.48 -7.49
N ALA A 185 9.61 -18.59 -8.19
CA ALA A 185 8.51 -19.53 -7.99
C ALA A 185 8.97 -20.97 -8.22
N TRP A 186 8.45 -21.89 -7.41
CA TRP A 186 8.53 -23.30 -7.66
C TRP A 186 7.53 -23.72 -8.76
N ASN A 187 7.84 -24.77 -9.54
CA ASN A 187 6.82 -25.47 -10.32
C ASN A 187 5.95 -26.34 -9.39
N ALA A 188 4.82 -26.86 -9.88
CA ALA A 188 3.79 -27.50 -9.06
C ALA A 188 4.26 -28.68 -8.20
N ASP A 189 5.28 -29.45 -8.64
CA ASP A 189 5.80 -30.62 -7.95
C ASP A 189 7.15 -30.40 -7.23
N GLY A 190 7.66 -29.18 -7.22
CA GLY A 190 8.92 -28.82 -6.54
C GLY A 190 10.18 -29.34 -7.23
N THR A 191 10.08 -29.79 -8.49
CA THR A 191 11.21 -30.33 -9.27
C THR A 191 12.00 -29.28 -10.03
N ALA A 192 11.46 -28.04 -10.13
CA ALA A 192 12.14 -26.90 -10.71
C ALA A 192 11.81 -25.62 -9.96
N ILE A 193 12.74 -24.66 -10.00
CA ILE A 193 12.55 -23.30 -9.51
C ILE A 193 12.91 -22.32 -10.62
N GLY A 194 12.03 -21.33 -10.87
CA GLY A 194 12.31 -20.25 -11.78
C GLY A 194 12.45 -18.93 -11.04
N TRP A 195 13.30 -18.02 -11.54
CA TRP A 195 13.50 -16.71 -10.92
C TRP A 195 13.76 -15.61 -11.93
N ILE A 196 13.52 -14.39 -11.50
CA ILE A 196 13.90 -13.16 -12.21
C ILE A 196 15.27 -12.75 -11.69
N ARG A 197 16.19 -12.48 -12.60
CA ARG A 197 17.51 -11.89 -12.35
C ARG A 197 17.48 -10.44 -12.79
N PHE A 198 17.91 -9.55 -11.91
CA PHE A 198 18.02 -8.11 -12.14
C PHE A 198 19.50 -7.74 -12.24
N ASP A 199 19.87 -7.12 -13.35
CA ASP A 199 21.16 -6.48 -13.52
C ASP A 199 20.96 -4.96 -13.42
N GLU A 200 21.23 -4.43 -12.23
CA GLU A 200 21.13 -3.00 -11.93
C GLU A 200 22.47 -2.26 -12.03
N SER A 201 23.50 -2.89 -12.62
CA SER A 201 24.83 -2.31 -12.71
C SER A 201 24.86 -0.97 -13.45
N GLN A 202 24.00 -0.80 -14.46
CA GLN A 202 23.87 0.41 -15.27
C GLN A 202 22.83 1.41 -14.72
N VAL A 203 22.01 1.00 -13.74
CA VAL A 203 21.04 1.89 -13.11
C VAL A 203 21.77 2.97 -12.33
N LYS A 204 21.33 4.22 -12.46
CA LYS A 204 21.91 5.33 -11.72
C LYS A 204 21.66 5.18 -10.23
N GLN A 205 22.67 5.58 -9.46
CA GLN A 205 22.65 5.54 -8.01
C GLN A 205 22.21 6.89 -7.44
N TYR A 206 21.44 6.85 -6.36
CA TYR A 206 21.16 8.01 -5.54
C TYR A 206 21.84 7.83 -4.17
N SER A 207 22.38 8.92 -3.62
CA SER A 207 23.08 8.93 -2.34
C SER A 207 22.42 9.88 -1.37
N LEU A 208 22.12 9.36 -0.18
CA LEU A 208 21.61 10.14 0.94
C LEU A 208 22.72 10.40 1.95
N GLN A 209 22.88 11.64 2.38
CA GLN A 209 23.76 11.95 3.51
C GLN A 209 23.09 11.56 4.82
N MET A 210 23.85 10.87 5.68
CA MET A 210 23.41 10.41 6.99
C MET A 210 24.22 11.10 8.07
N PHE A 211 23.53 11.55 9.11
CA PHE A 211 24.12 12.29 10.21
C PHE A 211 23.91 11.54 11.52
N GLU A 212 24.69 11.89 12.55
CA GLU A 212 24.35 11.50 13.91
C GLU A 212 23.01 12.13 14.30
N GLY A 213 22.15 11.37 14.94
CA GLY A 213 20.85 11.87 15.35
C GLY A 213 20.14 10.88 16.29
N ASP A 214 19.08 11.33 16.96
CA ASP A 214 18.33 10.48 17.90
C ASP A 214 17.57 9.39 17.15
N LYS A 215 17.89 8.12 17.47
CA LYS A 215 17.25 6.90 16.92
C LYS A 215 17.08 6.82 15.42
N PRO A 216 18.01 7.30 14.60
CA PRO A 216 17.95 7.07 13.17
C PRO A 216 18.25 5.59 12.87
N ARG A 217 17.82 5.12 11.70
CA ARG A 217 18.12 3.74 11.26
C ARG A 217 19.61 3.48 11.02
N ARG A 218 20.39 4.54 10.86
CA ARG A 218 21.83 4.52 10.52
C ARG A 218 22.52 5.60 11.32
N THR A 219 23.02 5.24 12.49
CA THR A 219 23.57 6.17 13.52
C THR A 219 25.06 6.09 13.68
N GLU A 220 25.78 5.66 12.66
CA GLU A 220 27.20 5.33 12.77
C GLU A 220 28.12 6.53 12.48
N TYR A 221 27.52 7.73 12.35
CA TYR A 221 28.21 8.92 11.87
C TYR A 221 28.26 10.00 12.94
N HIS A 222 29.45 10.40 13.32
CA HIS A 222 29.71 11.40 14.35
C HIS A 222 30.17 12.74 13.75
N GLU A 223 31.48 12.96 13.60
CA GLU A 223 32.02 14.24 13.13
C GLU A 223 31.81 14.46 11.62
N TYR A 224 31.79 13.39 10.85
CA TYR A 224 31.59 13.44 9.39
C TYR A 224 30.29 12.73 9.02
N PRO A 225 29.49 13.29 8.09
CA PRO A 225 28.32 12.61 7.60
C PRO A 225 28.72 11.35 6.84
N GLY A 226 27.94 10.30 7.01
CA GLY A 226 28.03 9.10 6.20
C GLY A 226 27.19 9.20 4.94
N GLU A 227 27.26 8.16 4.12
CA GLU A 227 26.51 8.06 2.87
C GLU A 227 25.78 6.72 2.79
N TYR A 228 24.52 6.79 2.39
CA TYR A 228 23.76 5.62 1.98
C TYR A 228 23.40 5.73 0.51
N SER A 229 23.92 4.80 -0.28
CA SER A 229 23.80 4.80 -1.73
C SER A 229 23.07 3.55 -2.21
N TYR A 230 22.10 3.71 -3.09
CA TYR A 230 21.32 2.63 -3.68
C TYR A 230 20.87 2.98 -5.10
N LYS A 231 20.47 1.97 -5.86
CA LYS A 231 20.01 2.14 -7.23
C LYS A 231 18.57 2.65 -7.24
N TYR A 232 18.37 3.77 -7.93
CA TYR A 232 17.06 4.41 -8.07
C TYR A 232 16.93 5.00 -9.48
N PRO A 233 16.20 4.32 -10.39
CA PRO A 233 16.01 4.83 -11.74
C PRO A 233 14.95 5.94 -11.72
N LYS A 234 15.34 7.16 -12.11
CA LYS A 234 14.40 8.27 -12.29
C LYS A 234 13.75 8.23 -13.66
N ALA A 235 12.56 8.82 -13.78
CA ALA A 235 11.78 8.85 -15.03
C ALA A 235 12.66 9.16 -16.26
N GLY A 236 12.53 8.34 -17.30
CA GLY A 236 13.31 8.44 -18.54
C GLY A 236 14.72 7.88 -18.47
N GLN A 237 15.16 7.34 -17.33
CA GLN A 237 16.47 6.71 -17.17
C GLN A 237 16.38 5.18 -17.35
N ASP A 238 17.53 4.53 -17.41
CA ASP A 238 17.62 3.08 -17.54
C ASP A 238 17.13 2.37 -16.29
N ASN A 239 16.28 1.35 -16.47
CA ASN A 239 15.92 0.37 -15.46
C ASN A 239 16.93 -0.79 -15.44
N SER A 240 16.83 -1.66 -14.42
CA SER A 240 17.55 -2.94 -14.41
C SER A 240 17.25 -3.73 -15.67
N LYS A 241 18.29 -4.35 -16.24
CA LYS A 241 18.12 -5.36 -17.28
C LYS A 241 17.68 -6.66 -16.65
N VAL A 242 16.51 -7.14 -17.04
CA VAL A 242 15.90 -8.31 -16.43
C VAL A 242 16.01 -9.53 -17.33
N SER A 243 16.21 -10.70 -16.73
CA SER A 243 16.21 -11.97 -17.40
C SER A 243 15.56 -13.06 -16.53
N LEU A 244 15.02 -14.07 -17.17
CA LEU A 244 14.38 -15.21 -16.52
C LEU A 244 15.26 -16.43 -16.59
N TRP A 245 15.33 -17.16 -15.50
CA TRP A 245 16.14 -18.37 -15.35
C TRP A 245 15.36 -19.46 -14.65
N SER A 246 15.76 -20.70 -14.86
CA SER A 246 15.27 -21.85 -14.10
C SER A 246 16.40 -22.77 -13.70
N TYR A 247 16.15 -23.54 -12.65
CA TYR A 247 17.02 -24.59 -12.16
C TYR A 247 16.22 -25.89 -12.03
N ASP A 248 16.70 -26.95 -12.69
CA ASP A 248 16.15 -28.29 -12.57
C ASP A 248 16.81 -28.99 -11.37
N MET A 249 16.02 -29.31 -10.36
CA MET A 249 16.46 -29.92 -9.11
C MET A 249 17.08 -31.33 -9.33
N LYS A 250 16.59 -32.04 -10.35
CA LYS A 250 17.05 -33.41 -10.63
C LYS A 250 18.38 -33.44 -11.40
N SER A 251 18.47 -32.69 -12.48
CA SER A 251 19.68 -32.64 -13.32
C SER A 251 20.75 -31.68 -12.81
N GLY A 252 20.41 -30.76 -11.97
CA GLY A 252 21.28 -29.71 -11.50
C GLY A 252 21.63 -28.66 -12.56
N LYS A 253 20.85 -28.58 -13.65
CA LYS A 253 21.11 -27.66 -14.76
C LYS A 253 20.34 -26.36 -14.59
N THR A 254 21.00 -25.26 -14.89
CA THR A 254 20.40 -23.93 -15.02
C THR A 254 20.12 -23.64 -16.49
N LEU A 255 18.95 -23.06 -16.78
CA LEU A 255 18.50 -22.70 -18.12
C LEU A 255 17.99 -21.25 -18.11
N GLN A 256 18.40 -20.46 -19.09
CA GLN A 256 17.76 -19.18 -19.36
C GLN A 256 16.43 -19.40 -20.09
N LEU A 257 15.36 -18.78 -19.58
CA LEU A 257 14.03 -18.91 -20.14
C LEU A 257 13.78 -17.79 -21.15
N ASN A 258 13.30 -18.13 -22.34
CA ASN A 258 13.02 -17.19 -23.41
C ASN A 258 11.53 -16.84 -23.43
N VAL A 259 11.15 -15.79 -22.67
CA VAL A 259 9.82 -15.21 -22.71
C VAL A 259 9.89 -13.90 -23.47
N PRO A 260 9.01 -13.69 -24.48
CA PRO A 260 9.00 -12.43 -25.22
C PRO A 260 8.80 -11.24 -24.30
N LEU A 261 9.73 -10.28 -24.33
CA LEU A 261 9.69 -9.06 -23.58
C LEU A 261 10.00 -7.89 -24.54
N ASP A 262 9.21 -6.85 -24.48
CA ASP A 262 9.47 -5.63 -25.25
C ASP A 262 10.78 -4.98 -24.74
N ALA A 263 11.45 -4.20 -25.59
CA ALA A 263 12.65 -3.47 -25.18
C ALA A 263 12.34 -2.62 -23.95
N ASP A 264 13.21 -2.67 -22.94
CA ASP A 264 13.04 -1.99 -21.65
C ASP A 264 11.73 -2.35 -20.89
N GLY A 265 11.13 -3.49 -21.23
CA GLY A 265 9.95 -4.01 -20.54
C GLY A 265 10.27 -4.62 -19.17
N TYR A 266 9.22 -5.02 -18.48
CA TYR A 266 9.26 -5.52 -17.12
C TYR A 266 8.78 -6.98 -17.00
N TYR A 267 9.30 -7.70 -16.02
CA TYR A 267 8.73 -8.93 -15.49
C TYR A 267 8.09 -8.65 -14.11
N PRO A 268 6.88 -8.09 -14.04
CA PRO A 268 6.29 -7.66 -12.77
C PRO A 268 5.89 -8.80 -11.84
N ARG A 269 5.85 -10.05 -12.33
CA ARG A 269 5.50 -11.21 -11.51
C ARG A 269 5.95 -12.54 -12.11
N ILE A 270 6.26 -13.49 -11.24
CA ILE A 270 6.40 -14.92 -11.54
C ILE A 270 5.60 -15.72 -10.51
N LYS A 271 4.79 -16.67 -10.95
CA LYS A 271 3.92 -17.50 -10.09
C LYS A 271 4.02 -18.97 -10.43
N THR A 272 3.75 -19.82 -9.45
CA THR A 272 3.55 -21.26 -9.65
C THR A 272 2.34 -21.50 -10.53
N SER A 273 2.49 -22.40 -11.52
CA SER A 273 1.37 -22.96 -12.29
C SER A 273 0.93 -24.27 -11.64
N PRO A 274 -0.35 -24.67 -11.74
CA PRO A 274 -0.77 -26.01 -11.32
C PRO A 274 -0.23 -27.14 -12.20
N ASP A 275 0.30 -26.83 -13.38
CA ASP A 275 1.00 -27.78 -14.26
C ASP A 275 2.50 -27.82 -13.89
N ALA A 276 3.01 -29.00 -13.55
CA ALA A 276 4.40 -29.22 -13.18
C ALA A 276 5.41 -28.84 -14.28
N ASN A 277 5.00 -28.82 -15.55
CA ASN A 277 5.81 -28.36 -16.66
C ASN A 277 5.68 -26.90 -16.99
N SER A 278 5.11 -26.10 -16.09
CA SER A 278 4.83 -24.69 -16.34
C SER A 278 5.08 -23.81 -15.12
N LEU A 279 5.53 -22.59 -15.41
CA LEU A 279 5.48 -21.42 -14.52
C LEU A 279 4.63 -20.35 -15.20
N ILE A 280 3.98 -19.48 -14.46
CA ILE A 280 3.28 -18.32 -15.00
C ILE A 280 4.16 -17.10 -14.84
N VAL A 281 4.47 -16.43 -15.96
CA VAL A 281 5.29 -15.23 -16.02
C VAL A 281 4.47 -14.08 -16.58
N TYR A 282 4.52 -12.94 -15.92
CA TYR A 282 3.90 -11.71 -16.38
C TYR A 282 4.95 -10.86 -17.07
N THR A 283 4.60 -10.27 -18.20
CA THR A 283 5.39 -9.26 -18.88
C THR A 283 4.58 -7.96 -18.97
N MET A 284 5.27 -6.84 -18.97
CA MET A 284 4.69 -5.52 -19.12
C MET A 284 5.63 -4.70 -20.00
N ASN A 285 5.11 -3.97 -20.99
CA ASN A 285 5.92 -3.01 -21.72
C ASN A 285 6.23 -1.78 -20.85
N ARG A 286 7.18 -0.94 -21.26
CA ARG A 286 7.59 0.23 -20.48
C ARG A 286 6.46 1.24 -20.28
N HIS A 287 5.57 1.41 -21.27
CA HIS A 287 4.37 2.26 -21.15
C HIS A 287 3.32 1.70 -20.18
N GLN A 288 3.46 0.43 -19.77
CA GLN A 288 2.53 -0.26 -18.87
C GLN A 288 1.09 -0.28 -19.38
N ASP A 289 0.92 -0.33 -20.70
CA ASP A 289 -0.38 -0.42 -21.36
C ASP A 289 -0.62 -1.77 -22.08
N ASP A 290 0.40 -2.65 -22.06
CA ASP A 290 0.36 -3.99 -22.66
C ASP A 290 0.97 -5.02 -21.69
N MET A 291 0.11 -5.66 -20.92
CA MET A 291 0.48 -6.76 -20.00
C MET A 291 0.15 -8.10 -20.64
N ARG A 292 1.06 -9.07 -20.52
CA ARG A 292 0.85 -10.42 -21.04
C ARG A 292 1.22 -11.45 -19.98
N LEU A 293 0.45 -12.55 -19.92
CA LEU A 293 0.72 -13.71 -19.11
C LEU A 293 1.20 -14.85 -20.02
N TYR A 294 2.30 -15.47 -19.62
CA TYR A 294 2.87 -16.62 -20.33
C TYR A 294 2.91 -17.85 -19.44
N SER A 295 2.59 -19.02 -20.02
CA SER A 295 2.99 -20.31 -19.50
C SER A 295 4.40 -20.60 -20.03
N VAL A 296 5.33 -20.91 -19.14
CA VAL A 296 6.75 -21.11 -19.46
C VAL A 296 7.23 -22.45 -18.93
N ASN A 297 7.74 -23.29 -19.80
CA ASN A 297 8.30 -24.59 -19.39
C ASN A 297 9.68 -24.39 -18.75
N PRO A 298 9.88 -24.72 -17.46
CA PRO A 298 11.14 -24.50 -16.77
C PRO A 298 12.27 -25.45 -17.21
N PHE A 299 11.97 -26.53 -17.95
CA PHE A 299 12.93 -27.51 -18.39
C PHE A 299 13.40 -27.32 -19.84
N THR A 300 12.58 -26.67 -20.67
CA THR A 300 12.87 -26.47 -22.09
C THR A 300 13.01 -24.99 -22.47
N GLY A 301 12.54 -24.08 -21.62
CA GLY A 301 12.51 -22.65 -21.89
C GLY A 301 11.41 -22.21 -22.87
N SER A 302 10.60 -23.15 -23.39
CA SER A 302 9.50 -22.79 -24.30
C SER A 302 8.40 -22.00 -23.57
N SER A 303 7.85 -21.01 -24.23
CA SER A 303 6.78 -20.17 -23.69
C SER A 303 5.57 -20.09 -24.61
N LYS A 304 4.39 -19.95 -24.02
CA LYS A 304 3.11 -19.74 -24.70
C LYS A 304 2.36 -18.61 -24.04
N MET A 305 1.98 -17.59 -24.81
CA MET A 305 1.11 -16.53 -24.32
C MET A 305 -0.29 -17.10 -24.01
N LEU A 306 -0.79 -16.77 -22.82
CA LEU A 306 -2.12 -17.19 -22.34
C LEU A 306 -3.12 -16.02 -22.43
N ILE A 307 -2.78 -14.89 -21.83
CA ILE A 307 -3.66 -13.73 -21.70
C ILE A 307 -2.90 -12.48 -22.11
N ARG A 308 -3.58 -11.56 -22.75
CA ARG A 308 -3.08 -10.21 -23.04
C ARG A 308 -4.09 -9.18 -22.54
N GLU A 309 -3.61 -8.25 -21.73
CA GLU A 309 -4.34 -7.06 -21.30
C GLU A 309 -3.70 -5.86 -21.97
N ASN A 310 -4.37 -5.31 -22.98
CA ASN A 310 -3.89 -4.14 -23.71
C ASN A 310 -4.91 -3.02 -23.60
N VAL A 311 -4.51 -1.90 -23.02
CA VAL A 311 -5.37 -0.78 -22.67
C VAL A 311 -4.87 0.53 -23.27
N LYS A 312 -5.73 1.54 -23.37
CA LYS A 312 -5.38 2.81 -24.02
C LYS A 312 -4.45 3.70 -23.18
N LYS A 313 -4.49 3.58 -21.85
CA LYS A 313 -3.73 4.44 -20.93
C LYS A 313 -2.70 3.60 -20.20
N TYR A 314 -3.07 2.96 -19.10
CA TYR A 314 -2.18 2.08 -18.33
C TYR A 314 -2.96 0.96 -17.64
N VAL A 315 -2.29 -0.16 -17.44
CA VAL A 315 -2.75 -1.26 -16.60
C VAL A 315 -2.46 -0.88 -15.14
N LYS A 316 -3.45 -0.99 -14.29
CA LYS A 316 -3.30 -0.69 -12.86
C LYS A 316 -2.44 -1.76 -12.18
N GLU A 317 -1.71 -1.37 -11.14
CA GLU A 317 -0.87 -2.28 -10.34
C GLU A 317 -1.69 -3.43 -9.76
N GLU A 318 -2.90 -3.17 -9.28
CA GLU A 318 -3.82 -4.16 -8.71
C GLU A 318 -4.14 -5.31 -9.69
N VAL A 319 -4.08 -5.08 -10.99
CA VAL A 319 -4.30 -6.14 -11.99
C VAL A 319 -3.24 -7.24 -11.87
N VAL A 320 -1.99 -6.86 -11.64
CA VAL A 320 -0.89 -7.80 -11.42
C VAL A 320 -0.95 -8.40 -10.02
N GLU A 321 -1.11 -7.54 -9.01
CA GLU A 321 -1.05 -7.92 -7.59
C GLU A 321 -2.16 -8.90 -7.21
N GLN A 322 -3.41 -8.57 -7.57
CA GLN A 322 -4.60 -9.30 -7.14
C GLN A 322 -5.01 -10.45 -8.07
N SER A 323 -4.33 -10.64 -9.20
CA SER A 323 -4.61 -11.78 -10.08
C SER A 323 -4.32 -13.10 -9.37
N ILE A 324 -5.17 -14.10 -9.58
CA ILE A 324 -5.05 -15.44 -8.96
C ILE A 324 -4.84 -16.49 -10.01
N VAL A 325 -3.77 -17.27 -9.87
CA VAL A 325 -3.56 -18.52 -10.62
C VAL A 325 -4.02 -19.67 -9.73
N GLY A 326 -5.21 -20.19 -10.01
CA GLY A 326 -5.81 -21.30 -9.28
C GLY A 326 -5.43 -22.66 -9.86
N LYS A 327 -6.03 -23.73 -9.33
CA LYS A 327 -5.77 -25.12 -9.80
C LYS A 327 -6.38 -25.43 -11.18
N LYS A 328 -7.43 -24.69 -11.58
CA LYS A 328 -8.17 -24.91 -12.84
C LYS A 328 -8.36 -23.67 -13.67
N THR A 329 -8.24 -22.48 -13.06
CA THR A 329 -8.60 -21.21 -13.68
C THR A 329 -7.64 -20.12 -13.28
N ILE A 330 -7.61 -19.04 -14.08
CA ILE A 330 -6.93 -17.77 -13.76
C ILE A 330 -8.01 -16.71 -13.59
N LEU A 331 -7.99 -16.02 -12.45
CA LEU A 331 -8.84 -14.86 -12.18
C LEU A 331 -8.01 -13.60 -12.37
N LEU A 332 -8.46 -12.72 -13.28
CA LEU A 332 -7.78 -11.48 -13.61
C LEU A 332 -8.73 -10.29 -13.39
N PRO A 333 -8.38 -9.31 -12.54
CA PRO A 333 -9.08 -8.03 -12.53
C PRO A 333 -8.72 -7.21 -13.77
N SER A 334 -9.65 -6.40 -14.26
CA SER A 334 -9.43 -5.51 -15.41
C SER A 334 -10.48 -4.42 -15.45
N ASP A 335 -10.09 -3.21 -15.84
CA ASP A 335 -10.98 -2.08 -16.05
C ASP A 335 -11.34 -1.84 -17.53
N ARG A 336 -11.23 -2.89 -18.35
CA ARG A 336 -11.43 -2.85 -19.82
C ARG A 336 -12.81 -2.41 -20.27
N ASP A 337 -13.82 -2.53 -19.42
CA ASP A 337 -15.20 -2.12 -19.69
C ASP A 337 -15.61 -0.82 -19.00
N GLY A 338 -14.66 -0.09 -18.42
CA GLY A 338 -14.86 1.22 -17.80
C GLY A 338 -14.83 1.20 -16.26
N TYR A 339 -14.94 0.03 -15.63
CA TYR A 339 -14.82 -0.18 -14.19
C TYR A 339 -13.93 -1.38 -13.90
N MET A 340 -13.34 -1.44 -12.70
CA MET A 340 -12.56 -2.61 -12.29
C MET A 340 -13.52 -3.79 -12.03
N HIS A 341 -13.45 -4.80 -12.90
CA HIS A 341 -14.23 -6.03 -12.83
C HIS A 341 -13.36 -7.27 -12.90
N LEU A 342 -13.95 -8.44 -12.66
CA LEU A 342 -13.26 -9.73 -12.58
C LEU A 342 -13.55 -10.60 -13.81
N TYR A 343 -12.50 -11.16 -14.39
CA TYR A 343 -12.57 -12.00 -15.56
C TYR A 343 -11.93 -13.36 -15.26
N LEU A 344 -12.67 -14.45 -15.54
CA LEU A 344 -12.24 -15.82 -15.30
C LEU A 344 -11.82 -16.48 -16.61
N TYR A 345 -10.59 -17.00 -16.63
CA TYR A 345 -10.00 -17.72 -17.75
C TYR A 345 -9.72 -19.17 -17.39
N ASP A 346 -9.69 -20.07 -18.38
CA ASP A 346 -9.06 -21.37 -18.19
C ASP A 346 -7.52 -21.26 -18.19
N LEU A 347 -6.84 -22.36 -17.85
CA LEU A 347 -5.37 -22.39 -17.80
C LEU A 347 -4.69 -22.27 -19.17
N ASN A 348 -5.46 -22.36 -20.27
CA ASN A 348 -4.96 -22.13 -21.62
C ASN A 348 -5.13 -20.67 -22.08
N GLY A 349 -5.71 -19.82 -21.24
CA GLY A 349 -5.94 -18.41 -21.52
C GLY A 349 -7.24 -18.09 -22.25
N LYS A 350 -8.15 -19.08 -22.37
CA LYS A 350 -9.48 -18.84 -22.95
C LYS A 350 -10.39 -18.20 -21.88
N LEU A 351 -10.99 -17.06 -22.22
CA LEU A 351 -11.98 -16.42 -21.36
C LEU A 351 -13.20 -17.33 -21.18
N ILE A 352 -13.50 -17.66 -19.92
CA ILE A 352 -14.69 -18.45 -19.53
C ILE A 352 -15.88 -17.51 -19.36
N ARG A 353 -15.70 -16.46 -18.55
CA ARG A 353 -16.76 -15.47 -18.28
C ARG A 353 -16.21 -14.19 -17.62
N GLN A 354 -16.93 -13.11 -17.75
CA GLN A 354 -16.88 -12.00 -16.79
C GLN A 354 -17.63 -12.45 -15.53
N VAL A 355 -17.04 -12.25 -14.35
CA VAL A 355 -17.56 -12.78 -13.08
C VAL A 355 -18.77 -11.97 -12.60
N GLU A 356 -18.67 -10.67 -12.70
CA GLU A 356 -19.68 -9.68 -12.34
C GLU A 356 -19.57 -8.46 -13.26
N LYS A 357 -20.54 -7.54 -13.22
CA LYS A 357 -20.56 -6.31 -14.02
C LYS A 357 -21.49 -5.27 -13.41
N GLY A 358 -21.24 -4.01 -13.70
CA GLY A 358 -22.07 -2.87 -13.26
C GLY A 358 -21.28 -1.56 -13.29
N ASP A 359 -21.88 -0.48 -12.85
CA ASP A 359 -21.24 0.83 -12.78
C ASP A 359 -20.57 1.03 -11.41
N TYR A 360 -19.61 0.16 -11.08
CA TYR A 360 -18.87 0.17 -9.80
C TYR A 360 -17.52 -0.53 -9.95
N ASP A 361 -16.59 -0.19 -9.07
CA ASP A 361 -15.29 -0.85 -9.00
C ASP A 361 -15.29 -1.99 -7.98
N VAL A 362 -14.74 -3.15 -8.37
CA VAL A 362 -14.20 -4.13 -7.45
C VAL A 362 -12.92 -3.56 -6.85
N THR A 363 -12.80 -3.60 -5.53
CA THR A 363 -11.72 -2.93 -4.80
C THR A 363 -10.75 -3.89 -4.12
N ASP A 364 -11.14 -5.16 -3.95
CA ASP A 364 -10.27 -6.21 -3.41
C ASP A 364 -10.79 -7.60 -3.80
N ILE A 365 -9.91 -8.60 -3.86
CA ILE A 365 -10.23 -9.99 -4.20
C ILE A 365 -9.82 -10.89 -3.04
N TYR A 366 -10.77 -11.62 -2.46
CA TYR A 366 -10.52 -12.50 -1.32
C TYR A 366 -10.25 -13.95 -1.71
N GLY A 367 -10.58 -14.34 -2.92
CA GLY A 367 -10.28 -15.65 -3.42
C GLY A 367 -11.40 -16.28 -4.25
N MET A 368 -11.18 -17.56 -4.56
CA MET A 368 -12.03 -18.34 -5.45
C MET A 368 -12.16 -19.77 -4.90
N ASP A 369 -13.40 -20.20 -4.64
CA ASP A 369 -13.65 -21.62 -4.36
C ASP A 369 -13.84 -22.39 -5.66
N GLU A 370 -12.81 -23.07 -6.11
CA GLU A 370 -12.85 -23.82 -7.36
C GLU A 370 -13.72 -25.08 -7.32
N LYS A 371 -14.23 -25.50 -6.15
CA LYS A 371 -15.21 -26.60 -6.03
C LYS A 371 -16.60 -26.13 -6.45
N THR A 372 -17.00 -24.94 -6.01
CA THR A 372 -18.31 -24.35 -6.33
C THR A 372 -18.25 -23.43 -7.55
N GLY A 373 -17.11 -22.84 -7.86
CA GLY A 373 -16.91 -21.81 -8.86
C GLY A 373 -17.28 -20.42 -8.38
N ASP A 374 -17.39 -20.22 -7.06
CA ASP A 374 -17.71 -18.95 -6.42
C ASP A 374 -16.47 -18.09 -6.27
N VAL A 375 -16.62 -16.78 -6.47
CA VAL A 375 -15.56 -15.78 -6.32
C VAL A 375 -15.97 -14.78 -5.25
N TYR A 376 -15.07 -14.53 -4.31
CA TYR A 376 -15.28 -13.64 -3.15
C TYR A 376 -14.48 -12.36 -3.33
N PHE A 377 -15.12 -11.21 -3.17
CA PHE A 377 -14.50 -9.91 -3.44
C PHE A 377 -15.13 -8.78 -2.64
N GLN A 378 -14.47 -7.63 -2.63
CA GLN A 378 -14.99 -6.36 -2.11
C GLN A 378 -15.32 -5.44 -3.29
N ALA A 379 -16.38 -4.64 -3.15
CA ALA A 379 -16.74 -3.67 -4.18
C ALA A 379 -17.43 -2.42 -3.61
N ALA A 380 -17.34 -1.34 -4.37
CA ALA A 380 -18.04 -0.07 -4.15
C ALA A 380 -19.43 -0.04 -4.82
N MET A 381 -20.16 -1.15 -4.73
CA MET A 381 -21.41 -1.38 -5.49
C MET A 381 -22.58 -0.53 -5.02
N LEU A 382 -22.63 -0.16 -3.73
CA LEU A 382 -23.73 0.66 -3.18
C LEU A 382 -23.53 2.14 -3.46
N ASN A 383 -22.33 2.60 -3.29
CA ASN A 383 -21.88 3.96 -3.55
C ASN A 383 -20.33 3.99 -3.53
N PRO A 384 -19.68 5.05 -4.03
CA PRO A 384 -18.21 5.13 -4.08
C PRO A 384 -17.51 5.16 -2.70
N HIS A 385 -18.24 5.48 -1.63
CA HIS A 385 -17.64 5.71 -0.30
C HIS A 385 -17.71 4.50 0.62
N ASP A 386 -18.59 3.54 0.36
CA ASP A 386 -18.74 2.33 1.14
C ASP A 386 -18.04 1.13 0.48
N ARG A 387 -17.66 0.18 1.31
CA ARG A 387 -17.11 -1.11 0.87
C ARG A 387 -17.93 -2.25 1.47
N GLN A 388 -18.35 -3.17 0.60
CA GLN A 388 -19.09 -4.35 1.00
C GLN A 388 -18.43 -5.61 0.47
N VAL A 389 -18.61 -6.72 1.18
CA VAL A 389 -18.12 -8.03 0.77
C VAL A 389 -19.22 -8.76 0.00
N TYR A 390 -18.85 -9.35 -1.12
CA TYR A 390 -19.74 -10.05 -2.04
C TYR A 390 -19.23 -11.44 -2.39
N VAL A 391 -20.15 -12.29 -2.82
CA VAL A 391 -19.86 -13.53 -3.53
C VAL A 391 -20.54 -13.52 -4.90
N ALA A 392 -19.80 -13.83 -5.95
CA ALA A 392 -20.33 -14.09 -7.28
C ALA A 392 -20.35 -15.60 -7.52
N HIS A 393 -21.55 -16.17 -7.65
CA HIS A 393 -21.76 -17.58 -7.91
C HIS A 393 -21.47 -17.96 -9.36
N LYS A 394 -21.17 -19.23 -9.61
CA LYS A 394 -20.91 -19.76 -10.94
C LYS A 394 -22.01 -19.47 -11.95
N ASN A 395 -23.28 -19.39 -11.51
CA ASN A 395 -24.44 -19.05 -12.33
C ASN A 395 -24.59 -17.56 -12.65
N GLY A 396 -23.67 -16.72 -12.20
CA GLY A 396 -23.67 -15.26 -12.40
C GLY A 396 -24.47 -14.46 -11.35
N LYS A 397 -25.11 -15.10 -10.37
CA LYS A 397 -25.76 -14.40 -9.27
C LYS A 397 -24.72 -13.81 -8.34
N VAL A 398 -24.87 -12.53 -7.99
CA VAL A 398 -24.04 -11.83 -6.99
C VAL A 398 -24.84 -11.64 -5.72
N GLU A 399 -24.28 -12.01 -4.57
CA GLU A 399 -24.89 -11.84 -3.26
C GLU A 399 -23.97 -11.00 -2.37
N ARG A 400 -24.57 -10.06 -1.63
CA ARG A 400 -23.89 -9.26 -0.62
C ARG A 400 -23.84 -10.03 0.70
N LEU A 401 -22.65 -10.13 1.29
CA LEU A 401 -22.40 -10.85 2.55
C LEU A 401 -22.35 -9.95 3.78
N THR A 402 -22.23 -8.62 3.60
CA THR A 402 -22.20 -7.63 4.69
C THR A 402 -23.30 -6.61 4.50
N ASP A 403 -23.89 -6.12 5.60
CA ASP A 403 -25.09 -5.29 5.57
C ASP A 403 -24.91 -3.88 6.15
N LYS A 404 -23.87 -3.67 6.96
CA LYS A 404 -23.61 -2.37 7.59
C LYS A 404 -22.99 -1.39 6.61
N GLU A 405 -23.54 -0.17 6.56
CA GLU A 405 -22.94 0.96 5.87
C GLU A 405 -21.54 1.23 6.43
N GLY A 406 -20.62 1.64 5.57
CA GLY A 406 -19.22 1.85 5.90
C GLY A 406 -18.30 0.92 5.15
N SER A 407 -17.10 0.74 5.67
CA SER A 407 -16.06 -0.08 5.05
C SER A 407 -16.04 -1.47 5.68
N ASN A 408 -16.26 -2.49 4.85
CA ASN A 408 -16.20 -3.90 5.22
C ASN A 408 -15.10 -4.59 4.42
N SER A 409 -14.30 -5.43 5.09
CA SER A 409 -13.30 -6.30 4.44
C SER A 409 -13.34 -7.69 5.08
N ALA A 410 -12.77 -8.69 4.41
CA ALA A 410 -12.92 -10.07 4.86
C ALA A 410 -11.62 -10.88 4.82
N TYR A 411 -11.47 -11.78 5.80
CA TYR A 411 -10.49 -12.88 5.78
C TYR A 411 -11.24 -14.20 5.80
N PHE A 412 -11.26 -14.90 4.67
CA PHE A 412 -11.99 -16.16 4.54
C PHE A 412 -11.21 -17.35 5.10
N SER A 413 -11.95 -18.34 5.67
CA SER A 413 -11.40 -19.64 5.99
C SER A 413 -10.96 -20.35 4.72
N GLY A 414 -10.00 -21.29 4.83
CA GLY A 414 -9.46 -22.04 3.67
C GLY A 414 -10.50 -22.87 2.91
N ASP A 415 -11.67 -23.08 3.47
CA ASP A 415 -12.81 -23.77 2.87
C ASP A 415 -14.01 -22.85 2.54
N TYR A 416 -13.88 -21.55 2.69
CA TYR A 416 -14.88 -20.50 2.45
C TYR A 416 -16.19 -20.63 3.25
N ARG A 417 -16.24 -21.48 4.28
CA ARG A 417 -17.44 -21.63 5.13
C ARG A 417 -17.61 -20.50 6.13
N TYR A 418 -16.54 -19.81 6.48
CA TYR A 418 -16.51 -18.71 7.43
C TYR A 418 -15.60 -17.60 6.93
N PHE A 419 -15.83 -16.40 7.46
CA PHE A 419 -14.89 -15.29 7.30
C PHE A 419 -14.89 -14.38 8.53
N VAL A 420 -13.79 -13.72 8.77
CA VAL A 420 -13.72 -12.58 9.70
C VAL A 420 -14.01 -11.33 8.90
N ASN A 421 -15.14 -10.67 9.20
CA ASN A 421 -15.43 -9.34 8.67
C ASN A 421 -14.79 -8.28 9.56
N THR A 422 -14.10 -7.31 8.96
CA THR A 422 -13.66 -6.08 9.60
C THR A 422 -14.52 -4.94 9.10
N TRP A 423 -15.35 -4.39 9.97
CA TRP A 423 -16.22 -3.26 9.65
C TRP A 423 -15.81 -2.02 10.40
N SER A 424 -15.88 -0.84 9.76
CA SER A 424 -15.78 0.47 10.40
C SER A 424 -16.56 1.52 9.62
N SER A 425 -16.76 2.69 10.24
CA SER A 425 -17.34 3.87 9.60
C SER A 425 -16.65 5.14 10.09
N TYR A 426 -17.01 6.30 9.59
CA TYR A 426 -16.52 7.58 10.10
C TYR A 426 -16.70 7.75 11.62
N SER A 427 -17.75 7.16 12.20
CA SER A 427 -18.13 7.32 13.60
C SER A 427 -17.85 6.10 14.46
N HIS A 428 -17.36 5.00 13.88
CA HIS A 428 -17.17 3.75 14.61
C HIS A 428 -15.83 3.10 14.27
N PRO A 429 -14.99 2.81 15.28
CA PRO A 429 -13.74 2.09 15.07
C PRO A 429 -13.99 0.66 14.57
N GLN A 430 -12.93 -0.02 14.15
CA GLN A 430 -12.99 -1.35 13.59
C GLN A 430 -13.70 -2.35 14.53
N VAL A 431 -14.64 -3.08 13.99
CA VAL A 431 -15.31 -4.22 14.64
C VAL A 431 -14.97 -5.49 13.86
N PHE A 432 -14.44 -6.47 14.54
CA PHE A 432 -14.06 -7.76 13.96
C PHE A 432 -15.08 -8.82 14.36
N THR A 433 -15.75 -9.40 13.37
CA THR A 433 -16.78 -10.41 13.59
C THR A 433 -16.53 -11.66 12.76
N VAL A 434 -16.70 -12.83 13.35
CA VAL A 434 -16.78 -14.08 12.57
C VAL A 434 -18.17 -14.20 11.99
N CYS A 435 -18.22 -14.38 10.68
CA CYS A 435 -19.45 -14.63 9.91
C CYS A 435 -19.41 -16.00 9.26
N ASN A 436 -20.58 -16.61 9.02
CA ASN A 436 -20.69 -17.77 8.16
C ASN A 436 -20.69 -17.36 6.67
N SER A 437 -20.68 -18.32 5.76
CA SER A 437 -20.67 -18.11 4.31
C SER A 437 -21.85 -17.30 3.75
N LYS A 438 -22.91 -17.08 4.55
CA LYS A 438 -24.08 -16.26 4.19
C LYS A 438 -24.06 -14.88 4.85
N GLY A 439 -22.96 -14.49 5.47
CA GLY A 439 -22.81 -13.19 6.14
C GLY A 439 -23.42 -13.11 7.54
N LYS A 440 -24.05 -14.18 8.06
CA LYS A 440 -24.60 -14.15 9.42
C LYS A 440 -23.48 -14.12 10.45
N VAL A 441 -23.48 -13.10 11.30
CA VAL A 441 -22.56 -12.97 12.43
C VAL A 441 -22.75 -14.12 13.42
N ILE A 442 -21.66 -14.78 13.77
CA ILE A 442 -21.59 -15.86 14.76
C ILE A 442 -21.02 -15.33 16.07
N LYS A 443 -19.97 -14.52 15.99
CA LYS A 443 -19.21 -14.04 17.16
C LYS A 443 -18.52 -12.73 16.86
N THR A 444 -18.45 -11.85 17.85
CA THR A 444 -17.54 -10.68 17.83
C THR A 444 -16.20 -11.08 18.45
N LEU A 445 -15.10 -10.74 17.78
CA LEU A 445 -13.73 -10.97 18.24
C LEU A 445 -13.19 -9.75 18.96
N GLU A 446 -13.42 -8.55 18.39
CA GLU A 446 -13.01 -7.25 18.90
C GLU A 446 -14.03 -6.21 18.46
N ASP A 447 -14.52 -5.37 19.34
CA ASP A 447 -15.49 -4.32 19.03
C ASP A 447 -14.98 -2.89 19.25
N ASN A 448 -13.78 -2.73 19.79
CA ASN A 448 -13.17 -1.45 20.13
C ASN A 448 -14.08 -0.52 20.95
N LYS A 449 -14.96 -1.10 21.77
CA LYS A 449 -15.91 -0.35 22.59
C LYS A 449 -15.21 0.62 23.55
N GLU A 450 -14.11 0.20 24.16
CA GLU A 450 -13.33 1.06 25.07
C GLU A 450 -12.77 2.30 24.35
N LEU A 451 -12.30 2.13 23.12
CA LEU A 451 -11.87 3.26 22.29
C LEU A 451 -13.03 4.19 21.96
N LEU A 452 -14.18 3.62 21.58
CA LEU A 452 -15.36 4.41 21.27
C LEU A 452 -15.84 5.21 22.50
N GLU A 453 -15.89 4.61 23.68
CA GLU A 453 -16.22 5.26 24.95
C GLU A 453 -15.19 6.34 25.31
N LYS A 454 -13.89 6.06 25.07
CA LYS A 454 -12.83 7.05 25.27
C LYS A 454 -13.02 8.29 24.39
N THR A 455 -13.35 8.12 23.10
CA THR A 455 -13.57 9.27 22.22
C THR A 455 -14.69 10.20 22.69
N GLN A 456 -15.71 9.65 23.37
CA GLN A 456 -16.83 10.44 23.95
C GLN A 456 -16.41 11.33 25.12
N GLN A 457 -15.25 11.09 25.73
CA GLN A 457 -14.70 11.91 26.81
C GLN A 457 -13.96 13.14 26.28
N TYR A 458 -13.62 13.15 25.00
CA TYR A 458 -12.87 14.22 24.34
C TYR A 458 -13.76 15.12 23.48
N ASN A 459 -13.21 16.24 23.06
CA ASN A 459 -13.80 17.10 22.01
C ASN A 459 -13.76 16.41 20.65
N TRP A 460 -14.44 15.24 20.57
CA TRP A 460 -14.45 14.40 19.39
C TRP A 460 -15.48 14.94 18.39
N GLY A 461 -15.01 15.35 17.22
CA GLY A 461 -15.85 15.92 16.18
C GLY A 461 -16.68 14.90 15.42
N LYS A 462 -17.44 15.37 14.47
CA LYS A 462 -18.23 14.57 13.55
C LYS A 462 -17.91 14.96 12.12
N ARG A 463 -17.71 13.96 11.25
CA ARG A 463 -17.63 14.18 9.80
C ARG A 463 -19.00 14.28 9.18
N GLU A 464 -19.19 15.29 8.35
CA GLU A 464 -20.38 15.50 7.53
C GLU A 464 -19.96 15.36 6.07
N THR A 465 -20.65 14.52 5.32
CA THR A 465 -20.40 14.35 3.88
C THR A 465 -21.17 15.41 3.07
N PHE A 466 -20.59 15.81 1.95
CA PHE A 466 -21.24 16.73 1.01
C PHE A 466 -20.80 16.43 -0.41
N THR A 467 -21.59 16.92 -1.36
CA THR A 467 -21.28 16.88 -2.79
C THR A 467 -21.48 18.27 -3.36
N PHE A 468 -20.60 18.70 -4.25
CA PHE A 468 -20.78 19.93 -5.02
C PHE A 468 -20.44 19.71 -6.48
N THR A 469 -20.79 20.69 -7.31
CA THR A 469 -20.49 20.67 -8.75
C THR A 469 -19.51 21.78 -9.06
N THR A 470 -18.40 21.44 -9.71
CA THR A 470 -17.39 22.40 -10.16
C THR A 470 -17.92 23.27 -11.29
N SER A 471 -17.20 24.36 -11.62
CA SER A 471 -17.52 25.23 -12.77
C SER A 471 -17.51 24.49 -14.11
N GLU A 472 -16.85 23.34 -14.19
CA GLU A 472 -16.83 22.46 -15.37
C GLU A 472 -17.94 21.40 -15.37
N GLY A 473 -18.85 21.44 -14.40
CA GLY A 473 -19.97 20.49 -14.31
C GLY A 473 -19.60 19.13 -13.69
N VAL A 474 -18.42 18.99 -13.10
CA VAL A 474 -17.97 17.76 -12.46
C VAL A 474 -18.49 17.70 -11.02
N LYS A 475 -19.17 16.61 -10.65
CA LYS A 475 -19.57 16.37 -9.27
C LYS A 475 -18.41 15.81 -8.49
N LEU A 476 -18.09 16.43 -7.35
CA LEU A 476 -17.05 16.01 -6.41
C LEU A 476 -17.65 15.76 -5.04
N ASP A 477 -17.16 14.72 -4.38
CA ASP A 477 -17.59 14.32 -3.06
C ASP A 477 -16.53 14.67 -2.02
N GLY A 478 -17.00 15.10 -0.85
CA GLY A 478 -16.12 15.48 0.25
C GLY A 478 -16.71 15.17 1.62
N TRP A 479 -15.88 15.35 2.61
CA TRP A 479 -16.29 15.41 4.01
C TRP A 479 -15.77 16.70 4.66
N MET A 480 -16.46 17.17 5.70
CA MET A 480 -16.01 18.27 6.53
C MET A 480 -16.19 17.97 8.02
N VAL A 481 -15.32 18.57 8.81
CA VAL A 481 -15.39 18.60 10.28
C VAL A 481 -15.51 20.05 10.72
N LYS A 482 -16.51 20.35 11.55
CA LYS A 482 -16.74 21.66 12.13
C LYS A 482 -16.31 21.67 13.61
N PRO A 483 -15.93 22.82 14.18
CA PRO A 483 -15.75 22.96 15.63
C PRO A 483 -16.97 22.48 16.41
N LEU A 484 -16.79 21.91 17.62
CA LEU A 484 -17.90 21.44 18.45
C LEU A 484 -18.88 22.55 18.87
N ASP A 485 -18.34 23.75 19.08
CA ASP A 485 -19.09 24.97 19.40
C ASP A 485 -19.48 25.77 18.15
N PHE A 486 -19.65 25.07 17.02
CA PHE A 486 -19.98 25.70 15.74
C PHE A 486 -21.25 26.53 15.82
N ASP A 487 -21.14 27.76 15.38
CA ASP A 487 -22.22 28.73 15.27
C ASP A 487 -22.33 29.22 13.82
N ALA A 488 -23.43 28.91 13.17
CA ALA A 488 -23.65 29.27 11.77
C ALA A 488 -23.68 30.80 11.48
N ASN A 489 -23.74 31.62 12.51
CA ASN A 489 -23.68 33.08 12.40
C ASN A 489 -22.25 33.63 12.48
N LYS A 490 -21.28 32.78 12.80
CA LYS A 490 -19.86 33.13 12.81
C LYS A 490 -19.18 32.69 11.53
N LYS A 491 -18.02 33.26 11.25
CA LYS A 491 -17.16 32.83 10.14
C LYS A 491 -15.94 32.13 10.67
N TYR A 492 -15.59 31.05 9.98
CA TYR A 492 -14.47 30.17 10.35
C TYR A 492 -13.46 30.06 9.21
N PRO A 493 -12.16 30.09 9.51
CA PRO A 493 -11.14 29.72 8.56
C PRO A 493 -11.25 28.25 8.21
N VAL A 494 -10.84 27.88 6.98
CA VAL A 494 -10.93 26.51 6.44
C VAL A 494 -9.54 25.98 6.17
N ILE A 495 -9.32 24.71 6.50
CA ILE A 495 -8.15 23.93 6.10
C ILE A 495 -8.61 22.76 5.20
N LEU A 496 -8.14 22.75 3.95
CA LEU A 496 -8.30 21.61 3.06
C LEU A 496 -7.14 20.64 3.30
N PHE A 497 -7.46 19.39 3.65
CA PHE A 497 -6.55 18.24 3.57
C PHE A 497 -6.84 17.49 2.29
N GLN A 498 -5.81 17.04 1.57
CA GLN A 498 -6.00 16.22 0.37
C GLN A 498 -4.76 15.38 0.06
N TYR A 499 -4.95 14.30 -0.71
CA TYR A 499 -3.88 13.52 -1.28
C TYR A 499 -3.90 13.59 -2.82
N SER A 500 -5.03 13.27 -3.44
CA SER A 500 -5.35 13.41 -4.88
C SER A 500 -4.56 12.51 -5.83
N GLY A 501 -3.67 11.65 -5.35
CA GLY A 501 -2.89 10.75 -6.22
C GLY A 501 -3.75 9.76 -6.99
N PRO A 502 -3.31 9.28 -8.17
CA PRO A 502 -4.08 8.38 -9.02
C PRO A 502 -4.58 7.14 -8.28
N GLY A 503 -5.88 6.88 -8.39
CA GLY A 503 -6.54 5.74 -7.75
C GLY A 503 -6.71 5.82 -6.23
N ASN A 504 -6.12 6.81 -5.55
CA ASN A 504 -6.28 6.98 -4.11
C ASN A 504 -7.66 7.55 -3.78
N GLN A 505 -8.19 7.21 -2.61
CA GLN A 505 -9.48 7.71 -2.13
C GLN A 505 -9.38 8.10 -0.65
N GLN A 506 -9.67 9.37 -0.35
CA GLN A 506 -9.70 9.93 1.01
C GLN A 506 -11.12 10.13 1.52
N VAL A 507 -12.11 10.20 0.63
CA VAL A 507 -13.53 10.27 0.98
C VAL A 507 -14.08 8.84 1.00
N LEU A 508 -13.76 8.12 2.08
CA LEU A 508 -14.12 6.73 2.30
C LEU A 508 -14.75 6.58 3.69
N ASN A 509 -15.93 5.99 3.77
CA ASN A 509 -16.65 5.78 5.03
C ASN A 509 -15.97 4.68 5.88
N ALA A 510 -14.84 5.05 6.48
CA ALA A 510 -14.02 4.19 7.33
C ALA A 510 -13.42 4.97 8.48
N TRP A 511 -13.13 4.31 9.60
CA TRP A 511 -12.58 4.93 10.80
C TRP A 511 -11.24 5.63 10.56
N ASN A 512 -10.33 4.97 9.87
CA ASN A 512 -8.98 5.51 9.64
C ASN A 512 -8.89 6.50 8.47
N THR A 513 -10.00 7.00 7.97
CA THR A 513 -10.03 8.07 6.97
C THR A 513 -9.65 9.40 7.62
N GLY A 514 -8.96 10.26 6.88
CA GLY A 514 -8.48 11.55 7.37
C GLY A 514 -6.96 11.64 7.39
N SER A 515 -6.46 12.78 7.81
CA SER A 515 -5.06 13.16 7.56
C SER A 515 -4.02 12.29 8.27
N MET A 516 -4.32 11.73 9.43
CA MET A 516 -3.37 10.98 10.25
C MET A 516 -3.98 9.69 10.83
N GLY A 517 -5.06 9.18 10.28
CA GLY A 517 -5.74 8.01 10.81
C GLY A 517 -6.35 8.22 12.20
N GLN A 518 -6.41 7.17 13.01
CA GLN A 518 -6.92 7.21 14.39
C GLN A 518 -8.30 7.88 14.51
N GLY A 519 -9.24 7.51 13.62
CA GLY A 519 -10.58 8.08 13.59
C GLY A 519 -10.66 9.55 13.12
N GLY A 520 -9.54 10.12 12.66
CA GLY A 520 -9.44 11.54 12.29
C GLY A 520 -9.10 12.44 13.47
N ALA A 521 -8.44 11.91 14.51
CA ALA A 521 -8.10 12.67 15.71
C ALA A 521 -7.37 13.99 15.43
N PHE A 522 -6.48 14.02 14.42
CA PHE A 522 -5.80 15.26 14.06
C PHE A 522 -6.74 16.27 13.36
N ASP A 523 -7.66 15.80 12.55
CA ASP A 523 -8.67 16.66 11.91
C ASP A 523 -9.58 17.29 12.96
N TYR A 524 -10.00 16.50 13.97
CA TYR A 524 -10.78 17.00 15.10
C TYR A 524 -9.98 17.95 16.02
N TYR A 525 -8.68 17.70 16.17
CA TYR A 525 -7.79 18.62 16.87
C TYR A 525 -7.73 19.97 16.15
N LEU A 526 -7.59 20.02 14.84
CA LEU A 526 -7.61 21.26 14.07
C LEU A 526 -8.98 21.97 14.18
N ALA A 527 -10.07 21.19 14.17
CA ALA A 527 -11.40 21.74 14.40
C ALA A 527 -11.56 22.35 15.81
N GLN A 528 -11.02 21.70 16.83
CA GLN A 528 -10.94 22.22 18.20
C GLN A 528 -10.15 23.54 18.28
N GLU A 529 -9.16 23.72 17.42
CA GLU A 529 -8.38 24.98 17.33
C GLU A 529 -9.10 26.07 16.51
N GLY A 530 -10.35 25.82 16.09
CA GLY A 530 -11.23 26.80 15.47
C GLY A 530 -11.30 26.79 13.96
N PHE A 531 -10.82 25.75 13.30
CA PHE A 531 -10.87 25.58 11.86
C PHE A 531 -12.03 24.67 11.43
N ILE A 532 -12.59 24.91 10.25
CA ILE A 532 -13.33 23.89 9.52
C ILE A 532 -12.31 23.08 8.71
N VAL A 533 -12.29 21.76 8.87
CA VAL A 533 -11.39 20.86 8.14
C VAL A 533 -12.18 20.18 7.04
N VAL A 534 -11.68 20.20 5.82
CA VAL A 534 -12.37 19.70 4.62
C VAL A 534 -11.44 18.79 3.84
N CYS A 535 -12.00 17.73 3.26
CA CYS A 535 -11.32 16.88 2.28
C CYS A 535 -12.25 16.61 1.10
N VAL A 536 -11.73 16.70 -0.11
CA VAL A 536 -12.45 16.39 -1.34
C VAL A 536 -11.58 15.52 -2.24
N ASP A 537 -12.17 14.44 -2.73
CA ASP A 537 -11.57 13.60 -3.77
C ASP A 537 -11.91 14.18 -5.16
N GLY A 538 -10.90 14.78 -5.79
CA GLY A 538 -11.00 15.33 -7.13
C GLY A 538 -10.82 14.28 -8.23
N ARG A 539 -10.82 14.73 -9.47
CA ARG A 539 -10.53 13.90 -10.64
C ARG A 539 -9.15 13.24 -10.50
N GLY A 540 -9.02 12.00 -10.93
CA GLY A 540 -7.84 11.16 -10.77
C GLY A 540 -7.94 10.19 -9.60
N THR A 541 -8.82 10.42 -8.61
CA THR A 541 -9.02 9.52 -7.46
C THR A 541 -9.86 8.29 -7.84
N GLY A 542 -9.81 7.25 -6.98
CA GLY A 542 -10.43 5.94 -7.23
C GLY A 542 -11.90 5.83 -6.83
N GLY A 543 -12.48 4.65 -7.10
CA GLY A 543 -13.82 4.27 -6.67
C GLY A 543 -14.96 4.79 -7.57
N ARG A 544 -14.64 5.42 -8.69
CA ARG A 544 -15.60 6.05 -9.62
C ARG A 544 -15.38 5.65 -11.09
N GLY A 545 -14.72 4.52 -11.31
CA GLY A 545 -14.42 3.96 -12.61
C GLY A 545 -13.20 4.58 -13.31
N ALA A 546 -12.78 3.92 -14.39
CA ALA A 546 -11.53 4.19 -15.09
C ALA A 546 -11.47 5.59 -15.74
N ASP A 547 -12.59 6.09 -16.26
CA ASP A 547 -12.61 7.41 -16.90
C ASP A 547 -12.35 8.54 -15.90
N PHE A 548 -12.90 8.45 -14.70
CA PHE A 548 -12.67 9.42 -13.64
C PHE A 548 -11.25 9.32 -13.07
N GLU A 549 -10.76 8.09 -12.87
CA GLU A 549 -9.42 7.84 -12.32
C GLU A 549 -8.31 8.21 -13.31
N LYS A 550 -8.45 7.80 -14.56
CA LYS A 550 -7.38 7.93 -15.57
C LYS A 550 -7.46 9.22 -16.43
N CYS A 551 -8.32 10.17 -16.05
CA CYS A 551 -8.42 11.44 -16.79
C CYS A 551 -7.18 12.34 -16.64
N THR A 552 -6.38 12.12 -15.61
CA THR A 552 -5.15 12.87 -15.33
C THR A 552 -3.91 12.31 -16.07
N TYR A 553 -4.08 11.23 -16.83
CA TYR A 553 -3.02 10.59 -17.60
C TYR A 553 -2.27 11.59 -18.51
N LEU A 554 -0.94 11.55 -18.47
CA LEU A 554 0.04 12.43 -19.12
C LEU A 554 0.15 13.85 -18.56
N ARG A 555 -0.68 14.26 -17.61
CA ARG A 555 -0.68 15.63 -17.05
C ARG A 555 -1.02 15.64 -15.56
N LEU A 556 -0.28 14.86 -14.74
CA LEU A 556 -0.48 14.84 -13.30
C LEU A 556 -0.36 16.24 -12.70
N GLY A 557 -1.29 16.59 -11.82
CA GLY A 557 -1.33 17.85 -11.09
C GLY A 557 -2.20 18.94 -11.74
N ASP A 558 -2.60 18.80 -13.00
CA ASP A 558 -3.39 19.80 -13.70
C ASP A 558 -4.86 19.78 -13.21
N LEU A 559 -5.55 18.66 -13.38
CA LEU A 559 -6.94 18.52 -12.96
C LEU A 559 -7.07 18.42 -11.44
N GLU A 560 -6.12 17.75 -10.79
CA GLU A 560 -6.09 17.58 -9.33
C GLU A 560 -6.01 18.94 -8.62
N SER A 561 -5.13 19.83 -9.06
CA SER A 561 -5.01 21.17 -8.47
C SER A 561 -6.23 22.04 -8.75
N LYS A 562 -6.77 21.95 -9.96
CA LYS A 562 -7.98 22.66 -10.37
C LYS A 562 -9.17 22.29 -9.49
N ASP A 563 -9.36 21.00 -9.20
CA ASP A 563 -10.47 20.54 -8.37
C ASP A 563 -10.33 20.97 -6.91
N GLN A 564 -9.10 21.10 -6.38
CA GLN A 564 -8.91 21.66 -5.04
C GLN A 564 -9.16 23.18 -4.99
N VAL A 565 -8.80 23.92 -6.04
CA VAL A 565 -9.17 25.34 -6.18
C VAL A 565 -10.70 25.50 -6.26
N GLU A 566 -11.39 24.68 -7.07
CA GLU A 566 -12.86 24.65 -7.14
C GLU A 566 -13.49 24.33 -5.78
N THR A 567 -12.86 23.44 -5.00
CA THR A 567 -13.28 23.15 -3.62
C THR A 567 -13.20 24.40 -2.74
N ALA A 568 -12.10 25.14 -2.79
CA ALA A 568 -11.95 26.39 -2.03
C ALA A 568 -12.97 27.45 -2.47
N ILE A 569 -13.25 27.56 -3.77
CA ILE A 569 -14.28 28.45 -4.30
C ILE A 569 -15.66 28.06 -3.79
N TYR A 570 -16.00 26.77 -3.84
CA TYR A 570 -17.26 26.28 -3.27
C TYR A 570 -17.37 26.58 -1.78
N MET A 571 -16.33 26.30 -0.99
CA MET A 571 -16.32 26.62 0.45
C MET A 571 -16.55 28.12 0.69
N SER A 572 -16.00 29.00 -0.14
CA SER A 572 -16.17 30.44 -0.06
C SER A 572 -17.63 30.90 -0.23
N THR A 573 -18.51 30.09 -0.80
CA THR A 573 -19.94 30.38 -0.96
C THR A 573 -20.76 30.13 0.30
N LEU A 574 -20.20 29.36 1.25
CA LEU A 574 -20.89 29.00 2.48
C LEU A 574 -20.90 30.17 3.47
N PRO A 575 -22.05 30.53 4.06
CA PRO A 575 -22.18 31.75 4.86
C PRO A 575 -21.32 31.78 6.12
N TYR A 576 -20.95 30.63 6.64
CA TYR A 576 -20.12 30.42 7.82
C TYR A 576 -18.62 30.30 7.53
N VAL A 577 -18.22 30.40 6.27
CA VAL A 577 -16.80 30.32 5.88
C VAL A 577 -16.19 31.70 5.77
N ASP A 578 -15.02 31.90 6.39
CA ASP A 578 -14.17 33.04 6.13
C ASP A 578 -13.39 32.83 4.83
N LYS A 579 -13.92 33.34 3.74
CA LYS A 579 -13.40 33.14 2.39
C LYS A 579 -11.96 33.66 2.17
N ASP A 580 -11.52 34.59 3.00
CA ASP A 580 -10.20 35.19 2.92
C ASP A 580 -9.16 34.44 3.76
N ASN A 581 -9.59 33.37 4.47
CA ASN A 581 -8.77 32.53 5.35
C ASN A 581 -8.95 31.05 5.04
N ILE A 582 -8.56 30.64 3.85
CA ILE A 582 -8.57 29.23 3.40
C ILE A 582 -7.13 28.75 3.21
N GLY A 583 -6.79 27.62 3.82
CA GLY A 583 -5.51 26.95 3.69
C GLY A 583 -5.63 25.57 3.07
N ILE A 584 -4.51 25.01 2.65
CA ILE A 584 -4.42 23.67 2.06
C ILE A 584 -3.18 22.94 2.55
N TRP A 585 -3.26 21.64 2.75
CA TRP A 585 -2.09 20.84 3.02
C TRP A 585 -2.22 19.39 2.52
N GLY A 586 -1.08 18.74 2.36
CA GLY A 586 -1.01 17.35 2.01
C GLY A 586 0.41 16.81 2.12
N TRP A 587 0.52 15.49 2.00
CA TRP A 587 1.75 14.73 2.13
C TRP A 587 2.03 13.95 0.84
N SER A 588 3.30 13.85 0.43
CA SER A 588 3.71 13.11 -0.77
C SER A 588 3.04 13.68 -2.02
N PHE A 589 2.26 12.91 -2.77
CA PHE A 589 1.44 13.44 -3.86
C PHE A 589 0.53 14.59 -3.38
N GLY A 590 -0.02 14.49 -2.17
CA GLY A 590 -0.80 15.58 -1.56
C GLY A 590 0.04 16.84 -1.30
N GLY A 591 1.32 16.68 -0.99
CA GLY A 591 2.26 17.80 -0.91
C GLY A 591 2.52 18.43 -2.29
N PHE A 592 2.73 17.61 -3.31
CA PHE A 592 2.81 18.06 -4.71
C PHE A 592 1.55 18.82 -5.12
N ASN A 593 0.37 18.24 -4.88
CA ASN A 593 -0.88 18.88 -5.27
C ASN A 593 -1.21 20.13 -4.42
N THR A 594 -0.68 20.23 -3.20
CA THR A 594 -0.72 21.48 -2.41
C THR A 594 0.04 22.59 -3.14
N LEU A 595 1.29 22.33 -3.56
CA LEU A 595 2.09 23.29 -4.31
C LEU A 595 1.45 23.65 -5.65
N MET A 596 0.92 22.67 -6.37
CA MET A 596 0.20 22.87 -7.63
C MET A 596 -1.06 23.71 -7.44
N SER A 597 -1.83 23.50 -6.37
CA SER A 597 -3.04 24.24 -6.07
C SER A 597 -2.76 25.70 -5.68
N MET A 598 -1.68 25.93 -4.92
CA MET A 598 -1.25 27.29 -4.56
C MET A 598 -0.67 28.08 -5.73
N SER A 599 -0.30 27.41 -6.82
CA SER A 599 0.25 28.00 -8.06
C SER A 599 -0.63 27.75 -9.30
N GLU A 600 -1.88 27.36 -9.12
CA GLU A 600 -2.83 27.08 -10.22
C GLU A 600 -3.18 28.34 -11.05
N GLY A 601 -3.04 29.51 -10.45
CA GLY A 601 -3.28 30.80 -11.09
C GLY A 601 -4.45 31.57 -10.50
N ARG A 602 -5.37 30.93 -9.79
CA ARG A 602 -6.44 31.57 -9.02
C ARG A 602 -6.02 31.63 -7.54
N PRO A 603 -5.83 32.83 -6.95
CA PRO A 603 -5.25 33.02 -5.62
C PRO A 603 -6.29 32.78 -4.51
N VAL A 604 -6.71 31.53 -4.31
CA VAL A 604 -7.74 31.17 -3.32
C VAL A 604 -7.17 30.73 -1.97
N PHE A 605 -5.92 30.26 -1.93
CA PHE A 605 -5.27 29.77 -0.71
C PHE A 605 -4.38 30.84 -0.10
N LYS A 606 -4.63 31.20 1.16
CA LYS A 606 -3.83 32.18 1.92
C LYS A 606 -2.58 31.54 2.54
N ALA A 607 -2.64 30.24 2.85
CA ALA A 607 -1.50 29.49 3.39
C ALA A 607 -1.55 28.03 2.95
N GLY A 608 -0.37 27.40 2.84
CA GLY A 608 -0.27 25.97 2.58
C GLY A 608 0.89 25.31 3.27
N VAL A 609 0.77 23.98 3.45
CA VAL A 609 1.83 23.14 3.98
C VAL A 609 2.02 21.94 3.06
N ALA A 610 3.21 21.83 2.46
CA ALA A 610 3.59 20.71 1.62
C ALA A 610 4.59 19.82 2.37
N VAL A 611 4.19 18.56 2.64
CA VAL A 611 5.02 17.60 3.36
C VAL A 611 5.56 16.57 2.38
N ALA A 612 6.87 16.44 2.30
CA ALA A 612 7.60 15.51 1.45
C ALA A 612 7.07 15.47 0.00
N PRO A 613 6.91 16.63 -0.66
CA PRO A 613 6.31 16.71 -1.98
C PRO A 613 7.28 16.26 -3.09
N PRO A 614 6.87 15.48 -4.09
CA PRO A 614 7.44 15.57 -5.42
C PRO A 614 7.27 17.02 -5.94
N THR A 615 8.29 17.56 -6.58
CA THR A 615 8.24 18.92 -7.16
C THR A 615 8.51 18.92 -8.65
N SER A 616 9.08 17.83 -9.13
CA SER A 616 9.18 17.49 -10.55
C SER A 616 9.12 15.98 -10.70
N TRP A 617 8.27 15.50 -11.60
CA TRP A 617 8.17 14.05 -11.89
C TRP A 617 9.46 13.49 -12.54
N ARG A 618 10.37 14.34 -13.01
CA ARG A 618 11.73 13.94 -13.43
C ARG A 618 12.60 13.45 -12.27
N PHE A 619 12.23 13.76 -11.03
CA PHE A 619 12.97 13.36 -9.84
C PHE A 619 12.43 12.09 -9.19
N TYR A 620 11.29 11.60 -9.65
CA TYR A 620 10.66 10.39 -9.13
C TYR A 620 10.99 9.16 -9.98
N ASP A 621 10.66 7.96 -9.48
CA ASP A 621 11.06 6.70 -10.11
C ASP A 621 10.37 6.45 -11.47
N THR A 622 10.96 5.51 -12.23
CA THR A 622 10.51 5.14 -13.58
C THR A 622 9.13 4.50 -13.56
N ILE A 623 8.91 3.47 -12.76
CA ILE A 623 7.72 2.60 -12.88
C ILE A 623 6.45 3.36 -12.52
N TYR A 624 6.43 4.09 -11.37
CA TYR A 624 5.30 4.93 -11.00
C TYR A 624 5.09 6.07 -11.99
N THR A 625 6.13 6.86 -12.18
CA THR A 625 6.01 8.10 -12.97
C THR A 625 5.63 7.81 -14.42
N GLU A 626 6.29 6.86 -15.05
CA GLU A 626 6.07 6.54 -16.45
C GLU A 626 4.73 5.81 -16.70
N ARG A 627 4.18 5.11 -15.70
CA ARG A 627 2.82 4.57 -15.74
C ARG A 627 1.80 5.66 -16.03
N TYR A 628 1.95 6.82 -15.40
CA TYR A 628 0.99 7.92 -15.51
C TYR A 628 1.39 9.00 -16.50
N MET A 629 2.68 9.15 -16.79
CA MET A 629 3.23 10.27 -17.54
C MET A 629 4.00 9.86 -18.81
N ARG A 630 4.27 8.56 -19.02
CA ARG A 630 5.29 8.07 -19.96
C ARG A 630 6.66 8.63 -19.62
N THR A 631 7.63 8.51 -20.55
CA THR A 631 8.97 9.09 -20.33
C THR A 631 8.98 10.60 -20.54
N PRO A 632 9.90 11.34 -19.92
CA PRO A 632 10.07 12.78 -20.20
C PRO A 632 10.39 13.08 -21.67
N GLN A 633 11.05 12.16 -22.35
CA GLN A 633 11.41 12.29 -23.78
C GLN A 633 10.17 12.22 -24.69
N GLU A 634 9.14 11.47 -24.28
CA GLU A 634 7.90 11.30 -25.04
C GLU A 634 6.84 12.34 -24.68
N ASN A 635 6.89 12.90 -23.48
CA ASN A 635 5.85 13.77 -22.92
C ASN A 635 6.46 15.01 -22.23
N GLU A 636 7.35 15.71 -22.90
CA GLU A 636 8.04 16.87 -22.35
C GLU A 636 7.06 17.93 -21.79
N ASP A 637 5.97 18.21 -22.50
CA ASP A 637 4.99 19.21 -22.09
C ASP A 637 4.22 18.80 -20.83
N GLY A 638 3.93 17.50 -20.64
CA GLY A 638 3.33 17.00 -19.41
C GLY A 638 4.25 17.15 -18.20
N TYR A 639 5.54 16.91 -18.40
CA TYR A 639 6.55 17.06 -17.33
C TYR A 639 6.84 18.54 -16.94
N LYS A 640 6.43 19.50 -17.76
CA LYS A 640 6.43 20.94 -17.40
C LYS A 640 5.27 21.32 -16.48
N VAL A 641 4.30 20.44 -16.31
CA VAL A 641 3.20 20.63 -15.35
C VAL A 641 3.69 20.26 -13.95
N ASN A 642 4.37 21.19 -13.29
CA ASN A 642 4.96 20.96 -11.98
C ASN A 642 5.13 22.30 -11.21
N PRO A 643 5.30 22.25 -9.87
CA PRO A 643 5.42 23.46 -9.04
C PRO A 643 6.63 24.32 -9.37
N ILE A 644 7.74 23.75 -9.80
CA ILE A 644 8.97 24.49 -10.15
C ILE A 644 8.68 25.42 -11.33
N GLU A 645 8.06 24.90 -12.38
CA GLU A 645 7.69 25.68 -13.56
C GLU A 645 6.57 26.71 -13.29
N ARG A 646 5.79 26.49 -12.24
CA ARG A 646 4.69 27.39 -11.82
C ARG A 646 5.04 28.30 -10.65
N VAL A 647 6.29 28.35 -10.24
CA VAL A 647 6.73 29.04 -9.01
C VAL A 647 6.33 30.52 -8.99
N ASP A 648 6.35 31.22 -10.13
CA ASP A 648 5.93 32.62 -10.24
C ASP A 648 4.47 32.84 -9.86
N ASN A 649 3.62 31.84 -10.05
CA ASN A 649 2.20 31.87 -9.69
C ASN A 649 1.94 31.51 -8.23
N LEU A 650 2.97 31.11 -7.47
CA LEU A 650 2.78 30.77 -6.06
C LEU A 650 2.17 31.95 -5.31
N HIS A 651 1.04 31.69 -4.65
CA HIS A 651 0.32 32.65 -3.84
C HIS A 651 0.10 32.13 -2.43
N GLY A 652 0.19 33.02 -1.44
CA GLY A 652 0.01 32.70 -0.02
C GLY A 652 1.31 32.24 0.67
N ALA A 653 1.21 32.08 1.99
CA ALA A 653 2.32 31.66 2.82
C ALA A 653 2.59 30.16 2.71
N LEU A 654 3.84 29.75 2.47
CA LEU A 654 4.23 28.35 2.28
C LEU A 654 5.12 27.84 3.41
N LEU A 655 4.76 26.68 3.98
CA LEU A 655 5.63 25.85 4.80
C LEU A 655 5.96 24.56 4.04
N LEU A 656 7.24 24.34 3.78
CA LEU A 656 7.79 23.12 3.15
C LEU A 656 8.42 22.23 4.23
N CYS A 657 8.05 20.95 4.28
CA CYS A 657 8.59 19.98 5.24
C CYS A 657 9.17 18.78 4.51
N HIS A 658 10.38 18.32 4.86
CA HIS A 658 10.98 17.15 4.22
C HIS A 658 11.90 16.35 5.15
N GLY A 659 11.90 15.03 5.00
CA GLY A 659 12.88 14.15 5.63
C GLY A 659 14.18 14.09 4.84
N VAL A 660 15.32 14.39 5.47
CA VAL A 660 16.63 14.48 4.75
C VAL A 660 17.11 13.09 4.28
N ALA A 661 16.62 12.01 4.87
CA ALA A 661 16.89 10.64 4.45
C ALA A 661 15.67 9.97 3.77
N ASP A 662 14.85 10.75 3.07
CA ASP A 662 13.74 10.24 2.28
C ASP A 662 14.27 9.49 1.07
N ASP A 663 14.13 8.17 1.11
CA ASP A 663 14.62 7.23 0.10
C ASP A 663 13.57 6.94 -1.00
N ASN A 664 12.41 7.58 -0.93
CA ASN A 664 11.32 7.48 -1.90
C ASN A 664 11.17 8.80 -2.68
N VAL A 665 10.67 9.84 -2.03
CA VAL A 665 10.68 11.20 -2.57
C VAL A 665 11.93 11.90 -2.10
N HIS A 666 12.96 11.90 -2.91
CA HIS A 666 14.28 12.41 -2.52
C HIS A 666 14.22 13.88 -2.06
N PRO A 667 15.02 14.27 -1.04
CA PRO A 667 15.10 15.68 -0.59
C PRO A 667 15.53 16.65 -1.69
N GLN A 668 16.10 16.16 -2.80
CA GLN A 668 16.29 16.92 -4.02
C GLN A 668 15.03 17.70 -4.44
N ASN A 669 13.85 17.10 -4.29
CA ASN A 669 12.59 17.78 -4.62
C ASN A 669 12.40 19.07 -3.81
N ALA A 670 12.67 19.04 -2.51
CA ALA A 670 12.60 20.22 -1.65
C ALA A 670 13.67 21.25 -1.99
N PHE A 671 14.91 20.81 -2.19
CA PHE A 671 16.03 21.71 -2.46
C PHE A 671 15.91 22.42 -3.82
N GLU A 672 15.54 21.71 -4.88
CA GLU A 672 15.32 22.29 -6.21
C GLU A 672 14.11 23.27 -6.21
N TYR A 673 13.08 22.97 -5.44
CA TYR A 673 11.94 23.87 -5.31
C TYR A 673 12.29 25.09 -4.46
N ALA A 674 13.05 24.91 -3.38
CA ALA A 674 13.56 26.03 -2.58
C ALA A 674 14.43 26.99 -3.42
N GLU A 675 15.31 26.47 -4.29
CA GLU A 675 16.08 27.30 -5.22
C GLU A 675 15.16 28.05 -6.18
N ALA A 676 14.15 27.41 -6.76
CA ALA A 676 13.19 28.09 -7.64
C ALA A 676 12.45 29.23 -6.91
N LEU A 677 12.04 29.01 -5.66
CA LEU A 677 11.40 30.03 -4.82
C LEU A 677 12.33 31.22 -4.60
N VAL A 678 13.61 30.99 -4.26
CA VAL A 678 14.61 32.04 -4.06
C VAL A 678 14.81 32.85 -5.33
N GLN A 679 14.96 32.19 -6.49
CA GLN A 679 15.18 32.87 -7.77
C GLN A 679 13.94 33.66 -8.23
N SER A 680 12.74 33.30 -7.78
CA SER A 680 11.50 34.02 -8.05
C SER A 680 11.11 35.02 -6.95
N ASP A 681 12.02 35.32 -6.02
CA ASP A 681 11.82 36.24 -4.90
C ASP A 681 10.55 35.93 -4.07
N LYS A 682 10.32 34.64 -3.79
CA LYS A 682 9.17 34.14 -3.01
C LYS A 682 9.61 33.79 -1.59
N ASP A 683 8.91 34.31 -0.60
CA ASP A 683 9.12 33.94 0.80
C ASP A 683 8.51 32.57 1.11
N PHE A 684 9.23 31.77 1.88
CA PHE A 684 8.77 30.47 2.38
C PHE A 684 9.47 30.10 3.69
N LYS A 685 8.91 29.13 4.41
CA LYS A 685 9.56 28.48 5.55
C LYS A 685 9.83 27.02 5.23
N GLU A 686 11.00 26.50 5.62
CA GLU A 686 11.36 25.12 5.44
C GLU A 686 11.69 24.47 6.78
N ASN A 687 11.17 23.24 6.98
CA ASN A 687 11.49 22.39 8.12
C ASN A 687 12.09 21.08 7.61
N LEU A 688 13.38 20.87 7.87
CA LEU A 688 14.10 19.65 7.53
C LEU A 688 14.18 18.71 8.74
N TYR A 689 13.98 17.41 8.50
CA TYR A 689 14.01 16.38 9.52
C TYR A 689 15.19 15.43 9.27
N THR A 690 16.26 15.63 10.04
CA THR A 690 17.51 14.90 9.94
C THR A 690 17.31 13.41 10.05
N ASN A 691 17.88 12.62 9.13
CA ASN A 691 17.82 11.16 9.04
C ASN A 691 16.40 10.56 9.00
N ARG A 692 15.36 11.37 8.76
CA ARG A 692 14.00 10.87 8.62
C ARG A 692 13.68 10.55 7.18
N ASN A 693 13.03 9.40 6.97
CA ASN A 693 12.54 8.94 5.67
C ASN A 693 11.18 9.59 5.33
N HIS A 694 10.53 9.08 4.29
CA HIS A 694 9.26 9.58 3.78
C HIS A 694 8.13 9.66 4.82
N SER A 695 8.17 8.83 5.85
CA SER A 695 7.15 8.82 6.92
C SER A 695 7.36 9.91 7.98
N ILE A 696 8.52 10.52 8.08
CA ILE A 696 8.89 11.58 9.05
C ILE A 696 8.40 11.24 10.47
N PHE A 697 8.94 10.19 11.08
CA PHE A 697 8.53 9.72 12.40
C PHE A 697 9.72 9.28 13.26
N GLY A 698 9.46 8.95 14.51
CA GLY A 698 10.42 8.49 15.51
C GLY A 698 10.74 9.56 16.55
N GLY A 699 10.82 9.14 17.82
CA GLY A 699 10.96 10.08 18.93
C GLY A 699 9.85 11.15 18.94
N ASN A 700 10.23 12.41 19.08
CA ASN A 700 9.29 13.55 19.07
C ASN A 700 8.97 14.07 17.66
N THR A 701 9.50 13.47 16.60
CA THR A 701 9.45 14.03 15.22
C THR A 701 8.03 14.29 14.74
N ARG A 702 7.13 13.31 14.87
CA ARG A 702 5.74 13.44 14.40
C ARG A 702 4.98 14.52 15.18
N ASN A 703 5.18 14.59 16.50
CA ASN A 703 4.58 15.64 17.34
C ASN A 703 5.07 17.03 16.92
N HIS A 704 6.37 17.18 16.64
CA HIS A 704 6.92 18.44 16.15
C HIS A 704 6.30 18.83 14.79
N LEU A 705 6.24 17.91 13.83
CA LEU A 705 5.66 18.15 12.51
C LEU A 705 4.20 18.63 12.62
N LEU A 706 3.33 17.89 13.32
CA LEU A 706 1.92 18.26 13.45
C LEU A 706 1.72 19.60 14.19
N ARG A 707 2.58 19.89 15.16
CA ARG A 707 2.59 21.19 15.84
C ARG A 707 2.99 22.32 14.88
N GLN A 708 3.99 22.10 14.01
CA GLN A 708 4.40 23.10 13.01
C GLN A 708 3.27 23.37 12.01
N ILE A 709 2.59 22.34 11.51
CA ILE A 709 1.42 22.46 10.64
C ILE A 709 0.33 23.30 11.31
N THR A 710 -0.01 22.97 12.55
CA THR A 710 -1.05 23.68 13.31
C THR A 710 -0.66 25.13 13.54
N THR A 711 0.57 25.39 13.98
CA THR A 711 1.08 26.74 14.24
C THR A 711 1.06 27.59 12.96
N TRP A 712 1.48 27.02 11.84
CA TRP A 712 1.49 27.69 10.54
C TRP A 712 0.10 28.22 10.16
N PHE A 713 -0.92 27.36 10.25
CA PHE A 713 -2.29 27.79 9.96
C PHE A 713 -2.84 28.79 10.98
N LYS A 714 -2.50 28.66 12.26
CA LYS A 714 -2.90 29.63 13.29
C LYS A 714 -2.27 31.02 13.08
N GLU A 715 -1.08 31.09 12.54
CA GLU A 715 -0.39 32.34 12.25
C GLU A 715 -0.91 33.03 10.97
N HIS A 716 -1.34 32.25 9.99
CA HIS A 716 -1.65 32.77 8.65
C HIS A 716 -3.13 32.80 8.29
N LEU A 717 -4.00 32.08 9.00
CA LEU A 717 -5.44 32.00 8.71
C LEU A 717 -6.33 32.69 9.74
N LYS A 718 -5.79 33.58 10.54
CA LYS A 718 -6.55 34.36 11.56
C LYS A 718 -6.47 35.82 11.30
#